data_9a549ca6a2a7840e5dce1054aac07bae
#
_entry.id   9a549ca6a2a7840e5dce1054aac07bae
#
_cell.length_a   1.000
_cell.length_b   1.000
_cell.length_c   1.000
_cell.angle_alpha   90.00
_cell.angle_beta   90.00
_cell.angle_gamma   90.00
#
_symmetry.space_group_name_H-M   'P 1'
#
loop_
_entity.id
_entity.type
_entity.pdbx_description
1 polymer ?
#
loop_
_entity_poly.entity_id
_entity_poly.type
_entity_poly.pdbx_seq_one_letter_code
_entity_poly.pdbx_strand_id
1 'polypeptide(L)'
;MEYNFKEIEAKWQRRWQEEETYRVEADPTRPKFYVLDMFPYPSGAGLHVGHPLGYIASDIYSRYKRLCGFNVLHPMGYDAFGLPAEQYAIQTGQHPAVTTERNIARYREQLDKIGFSFDWHREVRTCDPSYYKWTQWAFLEMFKHYYDRSTDKAEPIEKLVARFEAQGTEGLDAACTQEMRFTADEWKSKTEEEREQILQNYRLAFRADTMVNWCPQLGTVLANDEVKDGLSERGGFPVEQKRMKQWLLRVTAYAQRMLDGLERLEWSDSLKEIQRNWIGRSEGAQVFFDIQGSDRKLEIFTTRPDTIFGVTFMVIAPEHEWVHDLTTSEQRAAVDEYIAQAKKRSERERIAETKRVSGVATGSYAINPFTGKAIPIYISDYVLAGYGTGAIMAVPAHDSRDYAFARHFGLEIIPVVEGGNIEKESYDAKSGKLINSDLLDGLDVKEAIGRILGEIERRGLGRRLVNYRLRDAIFSRQRYWGEPFPIYYKEGTAYPLPEERLPLELPPIDNFGPTEQGEPPLARAKEWTTPEGYPLEVSTMPGFAGSSAYYLRYMDPHNDQALVGRAANEYWRNVDLYVGGIEHATGHLMYSRFWNMFLYDLGYVCEPEPFKKLVNQGMIQGRSNFVYRVVGTNKFVSLGLKDQYKTQEIHVDVNIVRNDILDLDAFRAWRPEFKDAEFILEEGRYVCGWAIEKMSKSMFNVVNPDYIVDNYGADTLRMYEMFLGPLEQSKPWDTNGIDGVHKFLRRFWALFYNREGQLILTDEKATDKELKTLHKTIKKVREDIENFSFNTSVAAFMICLNELGGCPKREILEPLTVLLAPFAPHIAEELWHTLGHTTSVCDAQYPVCEEKYLVESSFEYPVSVNGKLRFKKEYALTLSPADIQADIVRTDEAQKWLEGKAPKKIIVVPGKIINIVI
;
A
#
# COMPACT_ATOMS: atom_id res chain seq x y z
N MET A 1 -9.29 -34.87 -29.03
CA MET A 1 -8.24 -34.70 -27.98
C MET A 1 -8.89 -33.94 -26.86
N GLU A 2 -8.90 -34.55 -25.68
CA GLU A 2 -9.42 -33.86 -24.50
C GLU A 2 -8.50 -32.72 -24.12
N TYR A 3 -9.03 -31.63 -23.58
CA TYR A 3 -8.24 -30.51 -23.10
C TYR A 3 -7.32 -30.93 -21.96
N ASN A 4 -6.07 -31.20 -22.26
CA ASN A 4 -5.05 -31.59 -21.30
C ASN A 4 -4.24 -30.36 -20.87
N PHE A 5 -4.77 -29.59 -19.92
CA PHE A 5 -4.14 -28.38 -19.46
C PHE A 5 -2.73 -28.63 -18.89
N LYS A 6 -2.48 -29.77 -18.23
CA LYS A 6 -1.15 -30.06 -17.64
C LYS A 6 -0.05 -30.14 -18.68
N GLU A 7 -0.29 -30.81 -19.78
CA GLU A 7 0.68 -30.92 -20.88
C GLU A 7 0.84 -29.59 -21.62
N ILE A 8 -0.27 -28.88 -21.86
CA ILE A 8 -0.27 -27.59 -22.55
C ILE A 8 0.52 -26.56 -21.76
N GLU A 9 0.22 -26.40 -20.46
CA GLU A 9 0.85 -25.44 -19.57
C GLU A 9 2.34 -25.74 -19.39
N ALA A 10 2.72 -26.99 -19.13
CA ALA A 10 4.11 -27.39 -19.01
C ALA A 10 4.92 -27.16 -20.30
N LYS A 11 4.31 -27.43 -21.46
CA LYS A 11 4.92 -27.19 -22.79
C LYS A 11 5.24 -25.70 -22.98
N TRP A 12 4.27 -24.83 -22.78
CA TRP A 12 4.41 -23.39 -23.06
C TRP A 12 5.27 -22.67 -22.05
N GLN A 13 5.19 -23.00 -20.75
CA GLN A 13 6.07 -22.46 -19.71
C GLN A 13 7.55 -22.75 -20.03
N ARG A 14 7.86 -23.99 -20.42
CA ARG A 14 9.22 -24.38 -20.85
C ARG A 14 9.65 -23.59 -22.09
N ARG A 15 8.79 -23.50 -23.10
CA ARG A 15 9.11 -22.81 -24.35
C ARG A 15 9.32 -21.33 -24.17
N TRP A 16 8.48 -20.65 -23.39
CA TRP A 16 8.67 -19.24 -23.07
C TRP A 16 9.98 -18.96 -22.34
N GLN A 17 10.39 -19.88 -21.48
CA GLN A 17 11.67 -19.77 -20.76
C GLN A 17 12.86 -20.01 -21.69
N GLU A 18 12.83 -21.05 -22.54
CA GLU A 18 13.90 -21.40 -23.48
C GLU A 18 14.08 -20.33 -24.56
N GLU A 19 12.98 -19.74 -25.04
CA GLU A 19 12.98 -18.71 -26.07
C GLU A 19 13.16 -17.28 -25.50
N GLU A 20 13.21 -17.12 -24.19
CA GLU A 20 13.21 -15.81 -23.50
C GLU A 20 12.11 -14.88 -24.03
N THR A 21 10.90 -15.40 -24.24
CA THR A 21 9.78 -14.74 -24.96
C THR A 21 9.43 -13.35 -24.41
N TYR A 22 9.62 -13.14 -23.09
CA TYR A 22 9.25 -11.90 -22.42
C TYR A 22 10.44 -10.98 -22.12
N ARG A 23 11.64 -11.36 -22.60
CA ARG A 23 12.81 -10.50 -22.50
C ARG A 23 12.60 -9.23 -23.31
N VAL A 24 12.93 -8.08 -22.73
CA VAL A 24 12.74 -6.78 -23.36
C VAL A 24 14.00 -5.93 -23.27
N GLU A 25 14.32 -5.25 -24.37
CA GLU A 25 15.35 -4.23 -24.42
C GLU A 25 14.73 -2.89 -24.85
N ALA A 26 15.42 -1.79 -24.59
CA ALA A 26 14.97 -0.48 -25.04
C ALA A 26 14.92 -0.44 -26.59
N ASP A 27 13.78 -0.05 -27.12
CA ASP A 27 13.53 0.06 -28.57
C ASP A 27 12.90 1.43 -28.87
N PRO A 28 13.68 2.43 -29.33
CA PRO A 28 13.18 3.78 -29.62
C PRO A 28 12.13 3.84 -30.74
N THR A 29 12.00 2.77 -31.54
CA THR A 29 11.01 2.69 -32.62
C THR A 29 9.61 2.35 -32.15
N ARG A 30 9.47 1.88 -30.90
CA ARG A 30 8.21 1.48 -30.28
C ARG A 30 7.90 2.31 -29.04
N PRO A 31 6.64 2.67 -28.81
CA PRO A 31 6.26 3.31 -27.56
C PRO A 31 6.49 2.35 -26.39
N LYS A 32 7.08 2.86 -25.32
CA LYS A 32 7.34 2.07 -24.11
C LYS A 32 6.08 1.96 -23.25
N PHE A 33 5.97 0.87 -22.50
CA PHE A 33 5.02 0.74 -21.42
C PHE A 33 5.64 -0.04 -20.27
N TYR A 34 5.76 0.58 -19.10
CA TYR A 34 6.37 -0.02 -17.93
C TYR A 34 5.28 -0.41 -16.92
N VAL A 35 5.06 -1.71 -16.77
CA VAL A 35 4.16 -2.30 -15.77
C VAL A 35 4.98 -2.82 -14.60
N LEU A 36 4.62 -2.46 -13.40
CA LEU A 36 5.31 -2.87 -12.18
C LEU A 36 4.32 -3.44 -11.17
N ASP A 37 4.69 -4.55 -10.57
CA ASP A 37 4.04 -5.11 -9.39
C ASP A 37 4.85 -4.78 -8.13
N MET A 38 4.19 -4.63 -6.99
CA MET A 38 4.88 -4.65 -5.72
C MET A 38 5.45 -6.05 -5.51
N PHE A 39 6.79 -6.15 -5.54
CA PHE A 39 7.48 -7.43 -5.48
C PHE A 39 7.31 -8.13 -4.13
N PRO A 40 7.26 -9.47 -4.10
CA PRO A 40 6.96 -10.19 -2.87
C PRO A 40 8.15 -10.23 -1.92
N TYR A 41 7.82 -10.33 -0.61
CA TYR A 41 8.76 -10.79 0.40
C TYR A 41 8.70 -12.31 0.48
N PRO A 42 9.77 -13.06 0.16
CA PRO A 42 9.74 -14.52 0.08
C PRO A 42 9.69 -15.17 1.46
N SER A 43 8.50 -15.55 1.92
CA SER A 43 8.29 -16.26 3.18
C SER A 43 8.29 -17.78 3.00
N GLY A 44 8.61 -18.54 4.05
CA GLY A 44 8.81 -20.00 4.00
C GLY A 44 7.63 -20.86 3.55
N ALA A 45 6.41 -20.33 3.50
CA ALA A 45 5.25 -21.10 3.06
C ALA A 45 4.96 -20.99 1.56
N GLY A 46 5.65 -20.12 0.84
CA GLY A 46 5.28 -19.79 -0.52
C GLY A 46 4.05 -18.86 -0.59
N LEU A 47 3.48 -18.78 -1.80
CA LEU A 47 2.29 -17.98 -2.09
C LEU A 47 1.02 -18.70 -1.61
N HIS A 48 0.00 -17.95 -1.21
CA HIS A 48 -1.40 -18.39 -1.17
C HIS A 48 -2.19 -17.74 -2.30
N VAL A 49 -3.39 -18.21 -2.59
CA VAL A 49 -4.23 -17.73 -3.72
C VAL A 49 -4.54 -16.23 -3.69
N GLY A 50 -4.35 -15.55 -2.57
CA GLY A 50 -4.54 -14.10 -2.51
C GLY A 50 -3.39 -13.27 -3.09
N HIS A 51 -2.17 -13.82 -3.16
CA HIS A 51 -1.01 -13.10 -3.67
C HIS A 51 -1.07 -12.83 -5.18
N PRO A 52 -1.47 -13.80 -6.04
CA PRO A 52 -1.43 -13.59 -7.47
C PRO A 52 -2.49 -12.64 -8.01
N LEU A 53 -3.48 -12.23 -7.25
CA LEU A 53 -4.57 -11.36 -7.72
C LEU A 53 -4.06 -10.11 -8.45
N GLY A 54 -3.18 -9.35 -7.81
CA GLY A 54 -2.55 -8.16 -8.42
C GLY A 54 -1.66 -8.51 -9.61
N TYR A 55 -0.88 -9.58 -9.48
CA TYR A 55 0.04 -10.04 -10.54
C TYR A 55 -0.70 -10.52 -11.79
N ILE A 56 -1.85 -11.19 -11.63
CA ILE A 56 -2.70 -11.59 -12.76
C ILE A 56 -3.28 -10.36 -13.45
N ALA A 57 -3.76 -9.39 -12.68
CA ALA A 57 -4.31 -8.15 -13.23
C ALA A 57 -3.26 -7.36 -14.02
N SER A 58 -2.07 -7.17 -13.49
CA SER A 58 -0.96 -6.49 -14.16
C SER A 58 -0.47 -7.26 -15.39
N ASP A 59 -0.44 -8.58 -15.33
CA ASP A 59 -0.03 -9.44 -16.44
C ASP A 59 -1.03 -9.41 -17.60
N ILE A 60 -2.33 -9.39 -17.33
CA ILE A 60 -3.38 -9.19 -18.34
C ILE A 60 -3.16 -7.84 -19.04
N TYR A 61 -2.93 -6.78 -18.28
CA TYR A 61 -2.70 -5.45 -18.83
C TYR A 61 -1.40 -5.36 -19.62
N SER A 62 -0.34 -6.01 -19.14
CA SER A 62 0.97 -6.11 -19.80
C SER A 62 0.84 -6.81 -21.16
N ARG A 63 0.18 -7.97 -21.22
CA ARG A 63 -0.07 -8.73 -22.45
C ARG A 63 -0.95 -7.94 -23.43
N TYR A 64 -1.98 -7.28 -22.93
CA TYR A 64 -2.82 -6.40 -23.73
C TYR A 64 -2.03 -5.25 -24.39
N LYS A 65 -1.19 -4.56 -23.61
CA LYS A 65 -0.35 -3.47 -24.15
C LYS A 65 0.66 -3.98 -25.20
N ARG A 66 1.19 -5.17 -25.00
CA ARG A 66 2.09 -5.81 -25.99
C ARG A 66 1.35 -6.09 -27.31
N LEU A 67 0.13 -6.63 -27.25
CA LEU A 67 -0.74 -6.81 -28.40
C LEU A 67 -1.12 -5.49 -29.09
N CYS A 68 -1.14 -4.38 -28.35
CA CYS A 68 -1.36 -3.03 -28.87
C CYS A 68 -0.09 -2.39 -29.48
N GLY A 69 1.03 -3.12 -29.57
CA GLY A 69 2.26 -2.66 -30.21
C GLY A 69 3.25 -1.94 -29.30
N PHE A 70 2.99 -1.87 -27.99
CA PHE A 70 3.94 -1.29 -27.04
C PHE A 70 5.13 -2.21 -26.79
N ASN A 71 6.27 -1.59 -26.50
CA ASN A 71 7.44 -2.27 -25.93
C ASN A 71 7.26 -2.31 -24.40
N VAL A 72 6.91 -3.48 -23.87
CA VAL A 72 6.45 -3.62 -22.47
C VAL A 72 7.58 -4.14 -21.59
N LEU A 73 7.92 -3.37 -20.55
CA LEU A 73 8.76 -3.81 -19.43
C LEU A 73 7.84 -4.29 -18.28
N HIS A 74 7.92 -5.58 -17.97
CA HIS A 74 7.21 -6.20 -16.85
C HIS A 74 8.18 -7.08 -16.05
N PRO A 75 8.95 -6.48 -15.12
CA PRO A 75 9.96 -7.19 -14.34
C PRO A 75 9.38 -7.81 -13.08
N MET A 76 10.14 -8.72 -12.46
CA MET A 76 9.85 -9.28 -11.14
C MET A 76 11.16 -9.55 -10.39
N GLY A 77 11.07 -9.53 -9.08
CA GLY A 77 12.17 -9.80 -8.15
C GLY A 77 11.67 -10.03 -6.73
N TYR A 78 12.55 -9.83 -5.75
CA TYR A 78 12.24 -10.17 -4.36
C TYR A 78 12.77 -9.11 -3.40
N ASP A 79 11.88 -8.69 -2.50
CA ASP A 79 12.28 -7.95 -1.29
C ASP A 79 12.74 -8.97 -0.26
N ALA A 80 14.06 -9.06 -0.04
CA ALA A 80 14.67 -10.23 0.57
C ALA A 80 15.43 -9.95 1.89
N PHE A 81 15.50 -8.69 2.31
CA PHE A 81 15.98 -8.31 3.64
C PHE A 81 14.84 -8.20 4.65
N GLY A 82 15.12 -8.31 5.92
CA GLY A 82 14.21 -8.00 7.00
C GLY A 82 14.05 -9.07 8.07
N LEU A 83 13.18 -8.79 9.01
CA LEU A 83 12.99 -9.51 10.26
C LEU A 83 12.58 -10.99 10.13
N PRO A 84 11.74 -11.42 9.15
CA PRO A 84 11.29 -12.81 9.11
C PRO A 84 12.41 -13.83 8.95
N ALA A 85 13.33 -13.56 8.04
CA ALA A 85 14.48 -14.46 7.79
C ALA A 85 15.43 -14.47 8.97
N GLU A 86 15.65 -13.31 9.59
CA GLU A 86 16.51 -13.17 10.76
C GLU A 86 15.94 -13.87 12.00
N GLN A 87 14.64 -13.76 12.28
CA GLN A 87 14.02 -14.49 13.39
C GLN A 87 14.10 -15.99 13.22
N TYR A 88 13.93 -16.50 12.00
CA TYR A 88 14.15 -17.91 11.71
C TYR A 88 15.62 -18.31 11.95
N ALA A 89 16.56 -17.45 11.55
CA ALA A 89 17.98 -17.66 11.79
C ALA A 89 18.31 -17.69 13.30
N ILE A 90 17.74 -16.80 14.10
CA ILE A 90 17.91 -16.79 15.57
C ILE A 90 17.41 -18.10 16.18
N GLN A 91 16.26 -18.61 15.73
CA GLN A 91 15.66 -19.83 16.25
C GLN A 91 16.42 -21.11 15.87
N THR A 92 16.98 -21.14 14.67
CA THR A 92 17.56 -22.37 14.07
C THR A 92 19.09 -22.38 14.00
N GLY A 93 19.72 -21.22 14.19
CA GLY A 93 21.16 -21.04 13.95
C GLY A 93 21.58 -21.06 12.47
N GLN A 94 20.59 -21.16 11.54
CA GLN A 94 20.87 -21.16 10.10
C GLN A 94 21.06 -19.74 9.59
N HIS A 95 22.06 -19.50 8.74
CA HIS A 95 22.28 -18.17 8.14
C HIS A 95 21.06 -17.71 7.35
N PRO A 96 20.59 -16.43 7.49
CA PRO A 96 19.39 -15.91 6.82
C PRO A 96 19.42 -16.07 5.30
N ALA A 97 20.57 -15.93 4.67
CA ALA A 97 20.73 -16.07 3.22
C ALA A 97 20.28 -17.47 2.70
N VAL A 98 20.56 -18.55 3.45
CA VAL A 98 20.18 -19.92 3.06
C VAL A 98 18.67 -20.07 3.03
N THR A 99 17.98 -19.57 4.05
CA THR A 99 16.52 -19.61 4.11
C THR A 99 15.91 -18.74 3.02
N THR A 100 16.46 -17.54 2.81
CA THR A 100 16.01 -16.61 1.78
C THR A 100 16.12 -17.22 0.39
N GLU A 101 17.26 -17.83 0.05
CA GLU A 101 17.47 -18.48 -1.26
C GLU A 101 16.44 -19.61 -1.50
N ARG A 102 16.22 -20.46 -0.50
CA ARG A 102 15.22 -21.52 -0.60
C ARG A 102 13.81 -20.97 -0.80
N ASN A 103 13.47 -19.90 -0.11
CA ASN A 103 12.15 -19.28 -0.22
C ASN A 103 11.96 -18.60 -1.59
N ILE A 104 13.00 -17.94 -2.10
CA ILE A 104 13.01 -17.35 -3.45
C ILE A 104 12.77 -18.44 -4.50
N ALA A 105 13.50 -19.56 -4.42
CA ALA A 105 13.32 -20.68 -5.33
C ALA A 105 11.87 -21.22 -5.32
N ARG A 106 11.26 -21.29 -4.15
CA ARG A 106 9.86 -21.72 -4.00
C ARG A 106 8.88 -20.72 -4.62
N TYR A 107 9.06 -19.43 -4.38
CA TYR A 107 8.22 -18.38 -4.99
C TYR A 107 8.37 -18.38 -6.50
N ARG A 108 9.60 -18.52 -7.00
CA ARG A 108 9.88 -18.60 -8.45
C ARG A 108 9.16 -19.77 -9.09
N GLU A 109 9.20 -20.94 -8.50
CA GLU A 109 8.50 -22.15 -8.99
C GLU A 109 6.99 -21.90 -9.09
N GLN A 110 6.38 -21.29 -8.07
CA GLN A 110 4.95 -20.99 -8.07
C GLN A 110 4.56 -19.93 -9.11
N LEU A 111 5.36 -18.86 -9.25
CA LEU A 111 5.12 -17.81 -10.24
C LEU A 111 5.25 -18.36 -11.68
N ASP A 112 6.26 -19.18 -11.94
CA ASP A 112 6.45 -19.82 -13.25
C ASP A 112 5.25 -20.73 -13.62
N LYS A 113 4.72 -21.48 -12.67
CA LYS A 113 3.54 -22.33 -12.87
C LYS A 113 2.26 -21.53 -13.22
N ILE A 114 2.12 -20.29 -12.75
CA ILE A 114 0.96 -19.44 -13.07
C ILE A 114 1.10 -18.83 -14.48
N GLY A 115 2.30 -18.78 -15.04
CA GLY A 115 2.55 -18.41 -16.43
C GLY A 115 2.53 -16.90 -16.67
N PHE A 116 3.16 -16.13 -15.81
CA PHE A 116 3.32 -14.69 -15.98
C PHE A 116 4.28 -14.31 -17.11
N SER A 117 4.07 -13.15 -17.70
CA SER A 117 4.96 -12.56 -18.73
C SER A 117 6.08 -11.70 -18.13
N PHE A 118 6.67 -12.14 -17.02
CA PHE A 118 7.78 -11.43 -16.39
C PHE A 118 9.07 -11.57 -17.21
N ASP A 119 9.81 -10.47 -17.30
CA ASP A 119 11.19 -10.47 -17.78
C ASP A 119 12.14 -10.85 -16.64
N TRP A 120 12.37 -12.15 -16.47
CA TRP A 120 13.24 -12.68 -15.41
C TRP A 120 14.73 -12.36 -15.62
N HIS A 121 15.15 -11.91 -16.81
CA HIS A 121 16.51 -11.41 -17.03
C HIS A 121 16.79 -10.15 -16.21
N ARG A 122 15.74 -9.47 -15.77
CA ARG A 122 15.79 -8.27 -14.92
C ARG A 122 15.50 -8.53 -13.45
N GLU A 123 15.52 -9.79 -13.01
CA GLU A 123 15.32 -10.14 -11.60
C GLU A 123 16.29 -9.36 -10.71
N VAL A 124 15.77 -8.78 -9.63
CA VAL A 124 16.54 -8.15 -8.56
C VAL A 124 16.18 -8.77 -7.23
N ARG A 125 17.16 -8.81 -6.31
CA ARG A 125 17.01 -9.26 -4.94
C ARG A 125 17.64 -8.22 -4.03
N THR A 126 16.87 -7.64 -3.13
CA THR A 126 17.37 -6.54 -2.30
C THR A 126 18.52 -6.94 -1.39
N CYS A 127 18.69 -8.24 -1.10
CA CYS A 127 19.77 -8.78 -0.29
C CYS A 127 21.09 -9.08 -1.08
N ASP A 128 21.07 -8.93 -2.40
CA ASP A 128 22.29 -9.15 -3.20
C ASP A 128 23.22 -7.93 -3.10
N PRO A 129 24.53 -8.11 -2.86
CA PRO A 129 25.49 -7.02 -2.79
C PRO A 129 25.50 -6.12 -4.04
N SER A 130 25.33 -6.70 -5.22
CA SER A 130 25.23 -5.95 -6.49
C SER A 130 24.00 -5.03 -6.56
N TYR A 131 22.94 -5.36 -5.82
CA TYR A 131 21.75 -4.54 -5.68
C TYR A 131 21.92 -3.51 -4.55
N TYR A 132 22.22 -3.93 -3.31
CA TYR A 132 22.22 -3.01 -2.18
C TYR A 132 23.42 -2.04 -2.18
N LYS A 133 24.45 -2.28 -3.01
CA LYS A 133 25.44 -1.25 -3.36
C LYS A 133 24.81 0.09 -3.67
N TRP A 134 23.69 0.08 -4.43
CA TRP A 134 23.00 1.30 -4.87
C TRP A 134 22.11 1.89 -3.78
N THR A 135 21.60 1.09 -2.86
CA THR A 135 20.95 1.58 -1.65
C THR A 135 21.95 2.31 -0.75
N GLN A 136 23.13 1.73 -0.58
CA GLN A 136 24.23 2.36 0.16
C GLN A 136 24.73 3.64 -0.50
N TRP A 137 24.88 3.64 -1.82
CA TRP A 137 25.25 4.82 -2.60
C TRP A 137 24.23 5.95 -2.43
N ALA A 138 22.94 5.67 -2.53
CA ALA A 138 21.90 6.68 -2.35
C ALA A 138 21.91 7.28 -0.93
N PHE A 139 22.17 6.45 0.09
CA PHE A 139 22.35 6.95 1.44
C PHE A 139 23.57 7.90 1.55
N LEU A 140 24.70 7.56 0.92
CA LEU A 140 25.86 8.43 0.87
C LEU A 140 25.57 9.77 0.17
N GLU A 141 24.83 9.72 -0.91
CA GLU A 141 24.39 10.96 -1.60
C GLU A 141 23.51 11.81 -0.69
N MET A 142 22.57 11.22 0.04
CA MET A 142 21.73 11.94 1.02
C MET A 142 22.58 12.52 2.17
N PHE A 143 23.61 11.83 2.60
CA PHE A 143 24.56 12.32 3.60
C PHE A 143 25.38 13.51 3.09
N LYS A 144 25.73 13.53 1.82
CA LYS A 144 26.51 14.61 1.17
C LYS A 144 25.67 15.83 0.78
N HIS A 145 24.33 15.81 0.96
CA HIS A 145 23.44 16.86 0.52
C HIS A 145 22.59 17.43 1.67
N TYR A 146 22.14 18.67 1.49
CA TYR A 146 21.14 19.35 2.31
C TYR A 146 20.01 19.87 1.41
N TYR A 147 18.88 20.27 1.98
CA TYR A 147 17.76 20.83 1.21
C TYR A 147 17.74 22.35 1.33
N ASP A 148 17.95 23.05 0.23
CA ASP A 148 17.87 24.50 0.11
C ASP A 148 16.45 24.90 -0.31
N ARG A 149 15.71 25.56 0.59
CA ARG A 149 14.34 25.98 0.30
C ARG A 149 14.28 27.12 -0.70
N SER A 150 15.35 27.92 -0.82
CA SER A 150 15.40 29.01 -1.78
C SER A 150 15.50 28.54 -3.23
N THR A 151 16.11 27.38 -3.45
CA THR A 151 16.18 26.69 -4.76
C THR A 151 15.16 25.55 -4.89
N ASP A 152 14.47 25.22 -3.82
CA ASP A 152 13.47 24.15 -3.70
C ASP A 152 14.01 22.79 -4.16
N LYS A 153 15.27 22.46 -3.79
CA LYS A 153 15.93 21.20 -4.13
C LYS A 153 17.08 20.83 -3.20
N ALA A 154 17.52 19.59 -3.31
CA ALA A 154 18.77 19.14 -2.69
C ALA A 154 19.98 19.81 -3.35
N GLU A 155 20.91 20.26 -2.51
CA GLU A 155 22.19 20.88 -2.91
C GLU A 155 23.35 20.22 -2.17
N PRO A 156 24.56 20.17 -2.78
CA PRO A 156 25.75 19.64 -2.13
C PRO A 156 26.06 20.35 -0.82
N ILE A 157 26.46 19.58 0.21
CA ILE A 157 26.79 20.12 1.55
C ILE A 157 27.93 21.14 1.50
N GLU A 158 28.86 21.00 0.54
CA GLU A 158 29.97 21.91 0.32
C GLU A 158 29.52 23.34 0.00
N LYS A 159 28.37 23.48 -0.67
CA LYS A 159 27.72 24.81 -0.89
C LYS A 159 27.35 25.47 0.44
N LEU A 160 26.81 24.69 1.37
CA LEU A 160 26.44 25.14 2.69
C LEU A 160 27.67 25.52 3.51
N VAL A 161 28.73 24.70 3.44
CA VAL A 161 30.02 24.98 4.10
C VAL A 161 30.62 26.27 3.58
N ALA A 162 30.69 26.48 2.26
CA ALA A 162 31.18 27.71 1.64
C ALA A 162 30.39 28.96 2.09
N ARG A 163 29.06 28.80 2.24
CA ARG A 163 28.19 29.85 2.76
C ARG A 163 28.53 30.18 4.21
N PHE A 164 28.67 29.17 5.06
CA PHE A 164 29.04 29.37 6.47
C PHE A 164 30.40 30.06 6.63
N GLU A 165 31.37 29.73 5.77
CA GLU A 165 32.68 30.41 5.74
C GLU A 165 32.61 31.85 5.33
N ALA A 166 31.67 32.21 4.44
CA ALA A 166 31.54 33.57 3.91
C ALA A 166 30.66 34.49 4.80
N GLN A 167 29.55 33.98 5.31
CA GLN A 167 28.54 34.85 5.97
C GLN A 167 27.79 34.14 7.14
N GLY A 168 28.21 32.96 7.56
CA GLY A 168 27.49 32.22 8.59
C GLY A 168 26.07 31.82 8.14
N THR A 169 25.12 31.93 9.06
CA THR A 169 23.72 31.60 8.81
C THR A 169 22.83 32.74 8.37
N GLU A 170 23.40 33.92 8.09
CA GLU A 170 22.63 35.09 7.67
C GLU A 170 21.89 34.85 6.36
N GLY A 171 20.56 35.04 6.37
CA GLY A 171 19.68 34.82 5.21
C GLY A 171 19.61 33.36 4.71
N LEU A 172 20.01 32.40 5.50
CA LEU A 172 19.89 30.99 5.17
C LEU A 172 18.42 30.54 5.26
N ASP A 173 17.92 29.93 4.20
CA ASP A 173 16.63 29.21 4.19
C ASP A 173 16.85 27.78 3.75
N ALA A 174 17.17 26.93 4.71
CA ALA A 174 17.45 25.50 4.51
C ALA A 174 16.64 24.65 5.47
N ALA A 175 16.31 23.42 5.04
CA ALA A 175 15.69 22.44 5.93
C ALA A 175 16.69 22.02 7.01
N CYS A 176 16.27 22.06 8.27
CA CYS A 176 17.11 21.76 9.42
C CYS A 176 16.27 21.16 10.55
N THR A 177 16.94 20.49 11.49
CA THR A 177 16.32 19.97 12.71
C THR A 177 16.02 21.10 13.69
N GLN A 178 17.00 22.03 13.83
CA GLN A 178 16.90 23.19 14.71
C GLN A 178 17.48 24.43 14.00
N GLU A 179 16.79 25.54 14.07
CA GLU A 179 17.34 26.81 13.57
C GLU A 179 18.54 27.23 14.41
N MET A 180 19.65 27.50 13.75
CA MET A 180 20.88 27.94 14.36
C MET A 180 21.27 29.33 13.83
N ARG A 181 21.92 30.12 14.64
CA ARG A 181 22.47 31.43 14.24
C ARG A 181 23.92 31.52 14.67
N PHE A 182 24.80 31.76 13.72
CA PHE A 182 26.22 32.02 13.95
C PHE A 182 26.82 32.83 12.78
N THR A 183 27.88 33.55 13.07
CA THR A 183 28.65 34.31 12.08
C THR A 183 29.71 33.46 11.38
N ALA A 184 30.31 33.98 10.29
CA ALA A 184 31.41 33.33 9.61
C ALA A 184 32.62 33.09 10.54
N ASP A 185 32.92 34.05 11.43
CA ASP A 185 34.05 33.94 12.36
C ASP A 185 33.79 32.87 13.43
N GLU A 186 32.56 32.79 13.94
CA GLU A 186 32.17 31.73 14.86
C GLU A 186 32.26 30.34 14.19
N TRP A 187 31.86 30.19 12.94
CA TRP A 187 32.02 28.95 12.18
C TRP A 187 33.51 28.58 12.04
N LYS A 188 34.36 29.54 11.68
CA LYS A 188 35.81 29.31 11.48
C LYS A 188 36.53 28.92 12.78
N SER A 189 36.04 29.38 13.92
CA SER A 189 36.61 29.07 15.24
C SER A 189 36.31 27.66 15.74
N LYS A 190 35.32 26.95 15.13
CA LYS A 190 34.88 25.62 15.54
C LYS A 190 35.84 24.51 15.11
N THR A 191 35.92 23.45 15.92
CA THR A 191 36.63 22.22 15.58
C THR A 191 35.93 21.48 14.43
N GLU A 192 36.59 20.53 13.82
CA GLU A 192 36.00 19.67 12.78
C GLU A 192 34.78 18.92 13.32
N GLU A 193 34.85 18.38 14.52
CA GLU A 193 33.72 17.69 15.18
C GLU A 193 32.53 18.63 15.42
N GLU A 194 32.76 19.85 15.94
CA GLU A 194 31.69 20.83 16.14
C GLU A 194 31.03 21.26 14.82
N ARG A 195 31.84 21.41 13.76
CA ARG A 195 31.30 21.70 12.40
C ARG A 195 30.45 20.57 11.88
N GLU A 196 30.90 19.30 12.04
CA GLU A 196 30.11 18.15 11.59
C GLU A 196 28.79 18.02 12.40
N GLN A 197 28.79 18.30 13.69
CA GLN A 197 27.55 18.35 14.49
C GLN A 197 26.55 19.38 13.96
N ILE A 198 27.07 20.53 13.51
CA ILE A 198 26.25 21.56 12.87
C ILE A 198 25.74 21.06 11.51
N LEU A 199 26.57 20.44 10.69
CA LEU A 199 26.19 19.91 9.38
C LEU A 199 25.14 18.80 9.51
N GLN A 200 25.21 17.96 10.54
CA GLN A 200 24.15 16.95 10.83
C GLN A 200 22.76 17.59 11.00
N ASN A 201 22.71 18.84 11.48
CA ASN A 201 21.46 19.58 11.58
C ASN A 201 20.81 19.90 10.22
N TYR A 202 21.56 19.81 9.12
CA TYR A 202 21.11 20.16 7.75
C TYR A 202 21.13 18.97 6.77
N ARG A 203 21.99 17.96 6.99
CA ARG A 203 22.11 16.80 6.08
C ARG A 203 20.75 16.13 5.84
N LEU A 204 20.53 15.60 4.64
CA LEU A 204 19.34 14.81 4.32
C LEU A 204 19.36 13.41 4.97
N ALA A 205 20.55 12.79 5.11
CA ALA A 205 20.75 11.65 5.99
C ALA A 205 21.59 12.11 7.18
N PHE A 206 21.07 11.99 8.38
CA PHE A 206 21.69 12.52 9.59
C PHE A 206 21.50 11.62 10.80
N ARG A 207 22.32 11.80 11.81
CA ARG A 207 22.29 11.04 13.05
C ARG A 207 21.85 11.92 14.22
N ALA A 208 20.83 11.50 14.94
CA ALA A 208 20.29 12.25 16.07
C ALA A 208 19.72 11.34 17.16
N ASP A 209 19.62 11.86 18.38
CA ASP A 209 18.89 11.25 19.46
C ASP A 209 17.39 11.49 19.27
N THR A 210 16.60 10.44 19.16
CA THR A 210 15.16 10.53 18.93
C THR A 210 14.38 9.48 19.71
N MET A 211 13.10 9.74 19.92
CA MET A 211 12.18 8.76 20.48
C MET A 211 11.83 7.71 19.44
N VAL A 212 11.93 6.44 19.81
CA VAL A 212 11.70 5.30 18.90
C VAL A 212 10.78 4.27 19.54
N ASN A 213 10.09 3.51 18.69
CA ASN A 213 9.33 2.34 19.11
C ASN A 213 10.30 1.17 19.32
N TRP A 214 10.71 0.91 20.52
CA TRP A 214 11.62 -0.16 20.88
C TRP A 214 10.85 -1.41 21.30
N CYS A 215 11.18 -2.54 20.71
CA CYS A 215 10.64 -3.84 21.11
C CYS A 215 11.76 -4.69 21.77
N PRO A 216 11.77 -4.84 23.12
CA PRO A 216 12.82 -5.58 23.81
C PRO A 216 12.93 -7.05 23.37
N GLN A 217 11.79 -7.72 23.12
CA GLN A 217 11.75 -9.12 22.71
C GLN A 217 12.29 -9.35 21.31
N LEU A 218 12.10 -8.38 20.40
CA LEU A 218 12.65 -8.42 19.05
C LEU A 218 14.07 -7.83 18.99
N GLY A 219 14.51 -7.11 20.05
CA GLY A 219 15.81 -6.47 20.13
C GLY A 219 16.05 -5.37 19.08
N THR A 220 14.98 -4.71 18.59
CA THR A 220 15.08 -3.74 17.51
C THR A 220 14.05 -2.63 17.62
N VAL A 221 14.34 -1.52 16.92
CA VAL A 221 13.39 -0.44 16.65
C VAL A 221 12.40 -0.88 15.59
N LEU A 222 11.15 -0.48 15.74
CA LEU A 222 10.04 -0.69 14.82
C LEU A 222 9.55 0.63 14.24
N ALA A 223 9.16 0.63 12.98
CA ALA A 223 8.45 1.75 12.36
C ALA A 223 7.03 1.87 12.95
N ASN A 224 6.38 3.04 12.76
CA ASN A 224 5.04 3.27 13.31
C ASN A 224 3.98 2.32 12.73
N ASP A 225 4.13 1.92 11.48
CA ASP A 225 3.28 0.94 10.80
C ASP A 225 3.52 -0.52 11.24
N GLU A 226 4.66 -0.80 11.88
CA GLU A 226 4.97 -2.10 12.49
C GLU A 226 4.44 -2.26 13.92
N VAL A 227 3.76 -1.23 14.46
CA VAL A 227 3.20 -1.23 15.83
C VAL A 227 1.69 -1.04 15.79
N LYS A 228 0.96 -1.96 16.44
CA LYS A 228 -0.49 -1.91 16.53
C LYS A 228 -0.91 -2.11 17.99
N ASP A 229 -1.68 -1.14 18.52
CA ASP A 229 -2.20 -1.18 19.91
C ASP A 229 -1.09 -1.40 20.96
N GLY A 230 0.09 -0.77 20.77
CA GLY A 230 1.25 -0.90 21.67
C GLY A 230 2.01 -2.23 21.57
N LEU A 231 1.65 -3.06 20.60
CA LEU A 231 2.30 -4.35 20.34
C LEU A 231 2.94 -4.36 18.96
N SER A 232 4.01 -5.13 18.81
CA SER A 232 4.60 -5.40 17.52
C SER A 232 3.62 -6.17 16.63
N GLU A 233 3.48 -5.80 15.35
CA GLU A 233 2.66 -6.55 14.40
C GLU A 233 3.13 -8.02 14.30
N ARG A 234 4.43 -8.23 14.42
CA ARG A 234 5.05 -9.54 14.50
C ARG A 234 5.24 -9.98 15.95
N GLY A 235 4.66 -11.11 16.29
CA GLY A 235 4.80 -11.77 17.59
C GLY A 235 3.94 -11.17 18.68
N GLY A 236 3.29 -10.03 18.48
CA GLY A 236 2.41 -9.39 19.47
C GLY A 236 3.15 -8.98 20.75
N PHE A 237 4.42 -8.59 20.64
CA PHE A 237 5.24 -8.24 21.79
C PHE A 237 5.06 -6.78 22.20
N PRO A 238 5.12 -6.46 23.50
CA PRO A 238 5.06 -5.09 23.98
C PRO A 238 6.14 -4.20 23.36
N VAL A 239 5.74 -2.99 22.97
CA VAL A 239 6.62 -1.97 22.41
C VAL A 239 6.64 -0.78 23.37
N GLU A 240 7.83 -0.25 23.63
CA GLU A 240 8.04 0.89 24.53
C GLU A 240 8.66 2.08 23.79
N GLN A 241 8.39 3.29 24.26
CA GLN A 241 9.05 4.48 23.77
C GLN A 241 10.42 4.62 24.45
N LYS A 242 11.48 4.69 23.64
CA LYS A 242 12.86 4.78 24.13
C LYS A 242 13.63 5.85 23.36
N ARG A 243 14.42 6.66 24.05
CA ARG A 243 15.33 7.61 23.39
C ARG A 243 16.60 6.87 22.97
N MET A 244 16.90 6.91 21.68
CA MET A 244 18.07 6.25 21.11
C MET A 244 18.70 7.09 19.99
N LYS A 245 20.02 6.99 19.85
CA LYS A 245 20.74 7.57 18.73
C LYS A 245 20.47 6.76 17.46
N GLN A 246 19.97 7.40 16.42
CA GLN A 246 19.50 6.78 15.19
C GLN A 246 19.98 7.54 13.96
N TRP A 247 20.15 6.84 12.84
CA TRP A 247 20.14 7.46 11.52
C TRP A 247 18.71 7.81 11.13
N LEU A 248 18.52 8.98 10.54
CA LEU A 248 17.25 9.47 10.03
C LEU A 248 17.42 9.97 8.61
N LEU A 249 16.33 9.92 7.83
CA LEU A 249 16.20 10.61 6.54
C LEU A 249 15.25 11.79 6.68
N ARG A 250 15.68 12.96 6.19
CA ARG A 250 14.92 14.23 6.28
C ARG A 250 13.82 14.28 5.21
N VAL A 251 12.90 13.34 5.27
CA VAL A 251 11.75 13.28 4.33
C VAL A 251 10.84 14.50 4.45
N THR A 252 10.82 15.15 5.63
CA THR A 252 10.06 16.38 5.87
C THR A 252 10.49 17.54 4.98
N ALA A 253 11.72 17.56 4.53
CA ALA A 253 12.22 18.57 3.58
C ALA A 253 11.44 18.58 2.26
N TYR A 254 10.91 17.42 1.85
CA TYR A 254 10.14 17.23 0.62
C TYR A 254 8.62 17.24 0.83
N ALA A 255 8.12 17.50 2.04
CA ALA A 255 6.72 17.40 2.40
C ALA A 255 5.80 18.19 1.46
N GLN A 256 6.14 19.47 1.18
CA GLN A 256 5.33 20.32 0.28
C GLN A 256 5.37 19.79 -1.15
N ARG A 257 6.52 19.40 -1.67
CA ARG A 257 6.66 18.84 -3.03
C ARG A 257 5.89 17.55 -3.19
N MET A 258 5.87 16.69 -2.16
CA MET A 258 5.05 15.48 -2.17
C MET A 258 3.54 15.80 -2.20
N LEU A 259 3.08 16.85 -1.52
CA LEU A 259 1.70 17.31 -1.62
C LEU A 259 1.36 17.83 -3.02
N ASP A 260 2.19 18.73 -3.54
CA ASP A 260 1.99 19.36 -4.84
C ASP A 260 2.04 18.32 -5.98
N GLY A 261 2.92 17.34 -5.85
CA GLY A 261 3.07 16.24 -6.82
C GLY A 261 1.83 15.35 -6.96
N LEU A 262 0.99 15.22 -5.93
CA LEU A 262 -0.22 14.39 -5.96
C LEU A 262 -1.19 14.80 -7.08
N GLU A 263 -1.24 16.07 -7.43
CA GLU A 263 -2.14 16.57 -8.49
C GLU A 263 -1.78 16.04 -9.89
N ARG A 264 -0.53 15.60 -10.08
CA ARG A 264 -0.04 15.06 -11.36
C ARG A 264 -0.21 13.55 -11.49
N LEU A 265 -0.60 12.86 -10.41
CA LEU A 265 -0.67 11.41 -10.35
C LEU A 265 -2.06 10.90 -10.70
N GLU A 266 -2.12 9.83 -11.49
CA GLU A 266 -3.35 9.12 -11.83
C GLU A 266 -3.65 8.05 -10.75
N TRP A 267 -3.77 8.52 -9.51
CA TRP A 267 -4.07 7.71 -8.34
C TRP A 267 -5.49 7.94 -7.86
N SER A 268 -6.08 6.99 -7.16
CA SER A 268 -7.41 7.17 -6.58
C SER A 268 -7.46 8.33 -5.58
N ASP A 269 -8.58 9.02 -5.51
CA ASP A 269 -8.76 10.13 -4.55
C ASP A 269 -8.58 9.66 -3.11
N SER A 270 -9.02 8.44 -2.79
CA SER A 270 -8.82 7.82 -1.49
C SER A 270 -7.34 7.70 -1.12
N LEU A 271 -6.50 7.22 -2.04
CA LEU A 271 -5.07 7.08 -1.82
C LEU A 271 -4.37 8.43 -1.66
N LYS A 272 -4.72 9.40 -2.52
CA LYS A 272 -4.21 10.78 -2.40
C LYS A 272 -4.57 11.40 -1.06
N GLU A 273 -5.80 11.18 -0.59
CA GLU A 273 -6.27 11.70 0.71
C GLU A 273 -5.53 11.05 1.88
N ILE A 274 -5.24 9.74 1.81
CA ILE A 274 -4.42 9.06 2.82
C ILE A 274 -3.04 9.73 2.90
N GLN A 275 -2.39 10.03 1.78
CA GLN A 275 -1.09 10.70 1.77
C GLN A 275 -1.18 12.17 2.23
N ARG A 276 -2.19 12.93 1.81
CA ARG A 276 -2.42 14.30 2.31
C ARG A 276 -2.58 14.32 3.83
N ASN A 277 -3.37 13.41 4.36
CA ASN A 277 -3.59 13.30 5.80
C ASN A 277 -2.33 12.85 6.56
N TRP A 278 -1.53 11.98 5.98
CA TRP A 278 -0.26 11.53 6.56
C TRP A 278 0.77 12.65 6.61
N ILE A 279 0.90 13.40 5.54
CA ILE A 279 1.77 14.59 5.49
C ILE A 279 1.24 15.67 6.43
N GLY A 280 -0.08 15.87 6.48
CA GLY A 280 -0.77 16.68 7.46
C GLY A 280 -0.29 18.12 7.51
N ARG A 281 -0.31 18.80 6.36
CA ARG A 281 0.05 20.22 6.28
C ARG A 281 -0.94 21.08 7.07
N SER A 282 -0.41 21.94 7.90
CA SER A 282 -1.18 22.95 8.65
C SER A 282 -0.51 24.30 8.61
N GLU A 283 -1.29 25.36 8.49
CA GLU A 283 -0.83 26.74 8.59
C GLU A 283 -1.26 27.32 9.92
N GLY A 284 -0.35 28.08 10.54
CA GLY A 284 -0.63 28.70 11.83
C GLY A 284 0.44 29.68 12.26
N ALA A 285 0.60 29.81 13.57
CA ALA A 285 1.59 30.67 14.20
C ALA A 285 2.51 29.85 15.10
N GLN A 286 3.80 30.12 14.99
CA GLN A 286 4.76 29.89 16.05
C GLN A 286 4.66 31.07 17.00
N VAL A 287 4.51 30.82 18.30
CA VAL A 287 4.39 31.90 19.32
C VAL A 287 5.24 31.53 20.52
N PHE A 288 5.92 32.55 21.07
CA PHE A 288 6.76 32.42 22.24
C PHE A 288 6.04 32.98 23.49
N PHE A 289 5.97 32.18 24.53
CA PHE A 289 5.43 32.56 25.84
C PHE A 289 6.58 32.67 26.84
N ASP A 290 6.76 33.82 27.44
CA ASP A 290 7.76 34.00 28.48
C ASP A 290 7.43 33.12 29.71
N ILE A 291 8.45 32.49 30.29
CA ILE A 291 8.30 31.72 31.54
C ILE A 291 8.54 32.66 32.71
N GLN A 292 7.57 32.73 33.62
CA GLN A 292 7.65 33.62 34.78
C GLN A 292 8.89 33.32 35.63
N GLY A 293 9.72 34.36 35.86
CA GLY A 293 10.94 34.22 36.66
C GLY A 293 12.12 33.54 35.96
N SER A 294 12.08 33.45 34.62
CA SER A 294 13.14 32.87 33.80
C SER A 294 13.33 33.69 32.53
N ASP A 295 14.52 33.65 31.96
CA ASP A 295 14.83 34.25 30.64
C ASP A 295 14.39 33.30 29.48
N ARG A 296 13.86 32.11 29.78
CA ARG A 296 13.41 31.13 28.79
C ARG A 296 12.04 31.51 28.23
N LYS A 297 11.81 31.11 26.99
CA LYS A 297 10.53 31.27 26.31
C LYS A 297 10.03 29.91 25.84
N LEU A 298 8.79 29.57 26.23
CA LEU A 298 8.14 28.35 25.76
C LEU A 298 7.59 28.59 24.35
N GLU A 299 8.05 27.83 23.39
CA GLU A 299 7.61 27.86 22.01
C GLU A 299 6.40 26.96 21.80
N ILE A 300 5.35 27.49 21.15
CA ILE A 300 4.18 26.72 20.74
C ILE A 300 3.89 26.93 19.25
N PHE A 301 3.22 25.96 18.65
CA PHE A 301 2.57 26.09 17.36
C PHE A 301 1.06 25.98 17.52
N THR A 302 0.31 26.91 16.91
CA THR A 302 -1.15 26.87 16.92
C THR A 302 -1.73 27.16 15.54
N THR A 303 -2.78 26.42 15.16
CA THR A 303 -3.59 26.69 13.96
C THR A 303 -4.71 27.69 14.25
N ARG A 304 -4.91 28.06 15.52
CA ARG A 304 -5.93 28.98 16.00
C ARG A 304 -5.32 30.17 16.77
N PRO A 305 -4.44 30.96 16.13
CA PRO A 305 -3.85 32.13 16.80
C PRO A 305 -4.91 33.17 17.19
N ASP A 306 -6.06 33.19 16.51
CA ASP A 306 -7.22 34.05 16.83
C ASP A 306 -7.73 33.85 18.27
N THR A 307 -7.52 32.67 18.85
CA THR A 307 -8.02 32.32 20.20
C THR A 307 -7.03 32.63 21.32
N ILE A 308 -5.89 33.30 21.03
CA ILE A 308 -4.80 33.51 22.00
C ILE A 308 -5.24 34.27 23.28
N PHE A 309 -6.26 35.13 23.20
CA PHE A 309 -6.83 35.83 24.34
C PHE A 309 -7.62 34.89 25.29
N GLY A 310 -8.02 33.71 24.83
CA GLY A 310 -8.72 32.71 25.62
C GLY A 310 -7.80 31.63 26.21
N VAL A 311 -6.49 31.80 26.10
CA VAL A 311 -5.51 30.84 26.67
C VAL A 311 -5.48 31.00 28.19
N THR A 312 -5.80 29.94 28.90
CA THR A 312 -5.89 29.95 30.38
C THR A 312 -4.89 29.03 31.05
N PHE A 313 -4.25 28.13 30.27
CA PHE A 313 -3.13 27.31 30.73
C PHE A 313 -2.29 26.83 29.56
N MET A 314 -1.11 26.31 29.89
CA MET A 314 -0.21 25.68 28.92
C MET A 314 -0.10 24.19 29.24
N VAL A 315 0.11 23.38 28.21
CA VAL A 315 0.37 21.95 28.42
C VAL A 315 1.60 21.54 27.62
N ILE A 316 2.49 20.81 28.25
CA ILE A 316 3.66 20.22 27.64
C ILE A 316 3.58 18.69 27.67
N ALA A 317 4.19 18.03 26.70
CA ALA A 317 4.27 16.58 26.65
C ALA A 317 5.10 16.03 27.82
N PRO A 318 4.76 14.85 28.37
CA PRO A 318 5.56 14.24 29.45
C PRO A 318 7.03 13.99 29.09
N GLU A 319 7.32 13.86 27.80
CA GLU A 319 8.66 13.65 27.22
C GLU A 319 9.40 14.94 26.88
N HIS A 320 8.78 16.10 27.08
CA HIS A 320 9.41 17.39 26.73
C HIS A 320 10.69 17.62 27.53
N GLU A 321 11.76 18.07 26.88
CA GLU A 321 13.09 18.23 27.50
C GLU A 321 13.11 19.14 28.74
N TRP A 322 12.21 20.12 28.82
CA TRP A 322 12.14 21.09 29.91
C TRP A 322 11.20 20.68 31.05
N VAL A 323 10.61 19.51 31.04
CA VAL A 323 9.65 19.08 32.07
C VAL A 323 10.32 19.19 33.48
N HIS A 324 11.53 18.65 33.59
CA HIS A 324 12.23 18.67 34.88
C HIS A 324 12.67 20.06 35.32
N ASP A 325 13.07 20.92 34.36
CA ASP A 325 13.49 22.31 34.63
C ASP A 325 12.30 23.18 35.05
N LEU A 326 11.13 22.94 34.49
CA LEU A 326 9.88 23.66 34.78
C LEU A 326 9.17 23.14 36.01
N THR A 327 9.56 21.97 36.55
CA THR A 327 8.90 21.35 37.68
C THR A 327 9.48 21.85 39.00
N THR A 328 8.63 22.46 39.86
CA THR A 328 9.04 22.90 41.20
C THR A 328 9.30 21.72 42.13
N SER A 329 10.02 21.96 43.20
CA SER A 329 10.35 20.92 44.20
C SER A 329 9.11 20.23 44.78
N GLU A 330 8.04 20.99 45.01
CA GLU A 330 6.79 20.48 45.56
C GLU A 330 6.05 19.54 44.57
N GLN A 331 6.21 19.78 43.26
CA GLN A 331 5.52 18.99 42.24
C GLN A 331 6.38 17.83 41.70
N ARG A 332 7.66 17.74 42.06
CA ARG A 332 8.61 16.77 41.48
C ARG A 332 8.12 15.34 41.58
N ALA A 333 7.69 14.91 42.74
CA ALA A 333 7.25 13.53 42.95
C ALA A 333 6.02 13.16 42.09
N ALA A 334 5.03 14.05 42.01
CA ALA A 334 3.82 13.84 41.21
C ALA A 334 4.12 13.83 39.69
N VAL A 335 5.04 14.69 39.24
CA VAL A 335 5.47 14.77 37.86
C VAL A 335 6.23 13.49 37.44
N ASP A 336 7.17 13.04 38.28
CA ASP A 336 7.96 11.82 38.01
C ASP A 336 7.07 10.57 37.94
N GLU A 337 6.08 10.47 38.82
CA GLU A 337 5.08 9.38 38.78
C GLU A 337 4.25 9.43 37.51
N TYR A 338 3.79 10.61 37.11
CA TYR A 338 2.98 10.79 35.91
C TYR A 338 3.78 10.41 34.64
N ILE A 339 5.05 10.83 34.56
CA ILE A 339 5.95 10.47 33.45
C ILE A 339 6.11 8.95 33.33
N ALA A 340 6.30 8.27 34.46
CA ALA A 340 6.42 6.80 34.52
C ALA A 340 5.14 6.09 34.04
N GLN A 341 3.97 6.65 34.32
CA GLN A 341 2.69 6.14 33.82
C GLN A 341 2.49 6.41 32.33
N ALA A 342 2.81 7.63 31.87
CA ALA A 342 2.67 8.04 30.45
C ALA A 342 3.55 7.20 29.51
N LYS A 343 4.77 6.83 29.93
CA LYS A 343 5.71 5.97 29.16
C LYS A 343 5.15 4.58 28.81
N LYS A 344 4.15 4.10 29.54
CA LYS A 344 3.53 2.78 29.30
C LYS A 344 2.48 2.81 28.19
N ARG A 345 2.15 3.98 27.65
CA ARG A 345 1.12 4.18 26.64
C ARG A 345 1.74 4.58 25.30
N SER A 346 1.29 3.96 24.22
CA SER A 346 1.68 4.33 22.86
C SER A 346 1.07 5.68 22.46
N GLU A 347 1.70 6.40 21.52
CA GLU A 347 1.13 7.64 20.97
C GLU A 347 -0.25 7.42 20.36
N ARG A 348 -0.48 6.25 19.74
CA ARG A 348 -1.76 5.90 19.12
C ARG A 348 -2.88 5.75 20.17
N GLU A 349 -2.59 5.10 21.30
CA GLU A 349 -3.53 5.00 22.41
C GLU A 349 -3.85 6.37 23.00
N ARG A 350 -2.83 7.23 23.11
CA ARG A 350 -2.97 8.61 23.61
C ARG A 350 -3.86 9.46 22.68
N ILE A 351 -3.75 9.28 21.37
CA ILE A 351 -4.60 9.96 20.37
C ILE A 351 -6.03 9.40 20.36
N ALA A 352 -6.18 8.10 20.50
CA ALA A 352 -7.48 7.42 20.37
C ALA A 352 -8.37 7.61 21.61
N GLU A 353 -7.79 7.74 22.81
CA GLU A 353 -8.51 7.81 24.07
C GLU A 353 -8.88 9.24 24.46
N THR A 354 -9.86 9.82 23.80
CA THR A 354 -10.33 11.20 24.03
C THR A 354 -11.15 11.37 25.32
N LYS A 355 -11.58 10.27 25.96
CA LYS A 355 -12.43 10.31 27.17
C LYS A 355 -11.66 10.37 28.48
N ARG A 356 -10.39 10.05 28.50
CA ARG A 356 -9.57 10.08 29.68
C ARG A 356 -8.91 11.44 29.84
N VAL A 357 -9.16 12.10 30.95
CA VAL A 357 -8.48 13.32 31.34
C VAL A 357 -7.44 13.00 32.40
N SER A 358 -6.17 13.31 32.14
CA SER A 358 -5.06 13.13 33.07
C SER A 358 -4.01 14.20 32.87
N GLY A 359 -3.32 14.58 33.94
CA GLY A 359 -2.25 15.56 33.91
C GLY A 359 -1.79 15.96 35.29
N VAL A 360 -0.67 16.69 35.37
CA VAL A 360 -0.11 17.20 36.64
C VAL A 360 0.44 18.60 36.39
N ALA A 361 0.22 19.52 37.33
CA ALA A 361 0.81 20.85 37.30
C ALA A 361 2.33 20.78 37.56
N THR A 362 3.10 21.55 36.82
CA THR A 362 4.56 21.66 37.02
C THR A 362 4.91 22.58 38.19
N GLY A 363 4.01 23.46 38.60
CA GLY A 363 4.24 24.54 39.56
C GLY A 363 4.79 25.83 38.93
N SER A 364 5.16 25.80 37.67
CA SER A 364 5.62 26.99 36.92
C SER A 364 4.50 27.63 36.10
N TYR A 365 4.71 28.88 35.70
CA TYR A 365 3.74 29.68 34.95
C TYR A 365 4.38 30.26 33.69
N ALA A 366 3.60 30.38 32.63
CA ALA A 366 3.93 31.15 31.45
C ALA A 366 3.14 32.44 31.40
N ILE A 367 3.66 33.47 30.73
CA ILE A 367 2.97 34.73 30.54
C ILE A 367 2.32 34.78 29.17
N ASN A 368 1.00 34.97 29.14
CA ASN A 368 0.30 35.16 27.87
C ASN A 368 0.76 36.50 27.24
N PRO A 369 1.35 36.52 26.04
CA PRO A 369 1.99 37.71 25.48
C PRO A 369 1.01 38.82 25.08
N PHE A 370 -0.30 38.55 25.02
CA PHE A 370 -1.33 39.52 24.68
C PHE A 370 -2.12 40.02 25.89
N THR A 371 -2.37 39.19 26.87
CA THR A 371 -3.13 39.56 28.08
C THR A 371 -2.24 39.94 29.27
N GLY A 372 -0.95 39.55 29.23
CA GLY A 372 -0.03 39.72 30.34
C GLY A 372 -0.30 38.86 31.57
N LYS A 373 -1.33 37.97 31.54
CA LYS A 373 -1.69 37.07 32.61
C LYS A 373 -0.68 35.95 32.75
N ALA A 374 -0.33 35.60 33.99
CA ALA A 374 0.38 34.37 34.31
C ALA A 374 -0.59 33.17 34.25
N ILE A 375 -0.26 32.16 33.45
CA ILE A 375 -1.06 30.96 33.25
C ILE A 375 -0.26 29.74 33.65
N PRO A 376 -0.86 28.75 34.34
CA PRO A 376 -0.12 27.57 34.83
C PRO A 376 0.30 26.65 33.68
N ILE A 377 1.45 25.98 33.89
CA ILE A 377 1.99 24.97 32.95
C ILE A 377 1.72 23.58 33.54
N TYR A 378 1.04 22.74 32.76
CA TYR A 378 0.74 21.34 33.08
C TYR A 378 1.55 20.41 32.19
N ILE A 379 1.74 19.18 32.61
CA ILE A 379 2.10 18.06 31.76
C ILE A 379 0.86 17.19 31.54
N SER A 380 0.66 16.72 30.33
CA SER A 380 -0.38 15.76 30.01
C SER A 380 -0.05 14.92 28.79
N ASP A 381 -0.51 13.68 28.80
CA ASP A 381 -0.26 12.70 27.76
C ASP A 381 -1.11 12.89 26.49
N TYR A 382 -2.07 13.84 26.47
CA TYR A 382 -2.76 14.22 25.24
C TYR A 382 -1.92 15.15 24.34
N VAL A 383 -0.81 15.71 24.85
CA VAL A 383 0.19 16.44 24.07
C VAL A 383 1.33 15.51 23.70
N LEU A 384 1.71 15.50 22.42
CA LEU A 384 2.75 14.61 21.91
C LEU A 384 4.04 15.38 21.71
N ALA A 385 5.16 14.88 22.23
CA ALA A 385 6.48 15.50 22.10
C ALA A 385 6.95 15.63 20.64
N GLY A 386 6.49 14.74 19.79
CA GLY A 386 6.86 14.72 18.38
C GLY A 386 5.92 15.52 17.44
N TYR A 387 4.92 16.21 17.98
CA TYR A 387 4.04 17.08 17.18
C TYR A 387 4.24 18.55 17.57
N GLY A 388 4.61 19.37 16.58
CA GLY A 388 4.95 20.77 16.85
C GLY A 388 6.19 20.89 17.73
N THR A 389 6.07 21.67 18.80
CA THR A 389 7.14 21.90 19.79
C THR A 389 7.05 20.99 21.03
N GLY A 390 6.07 20.08 21.05
CA GLY A 390 5.75 19.32 22.27
C GLY A 390 5.09 20.15 23.37
N ALA A 391 4.66 21.38 23.06
CA ALA A 391 3.95 22.29 23.95
C ALA A 391 2.76 22.91 23.21
N ILE A 392 1.66 23.15 23.93
CA ILE A 392 0.46 23.80 23.39
C ILE A 392 -0.02 24.93 24.30
N MET A 393 -0.60 25.94 23.72
CA MET A 393 -1.49 26.86 24.42
C MET A 393 -2.88 26.22 24.49
N ALA A 394 -3.49 26.16 25.65
CA ALA A 394 -4.81 25.57 25.85
C ALA A 394 -5.91 26.61 25.88
N VAL A 395 -6.94 26.37 25.06
CA VAL A 395 -8.09 27.27 24.92
C VAL A 395 -9.37 26.50 25.20
N PRO A 396 -9.74 26.33 26.48
CA PRO A 396 -10.83 25.41 26.89
C PRO A 396 -12.21 25.81 26.34
N ALA A 397 -12.46 27.07 26.03
CA ALA A 397 -13.71 27.48 25.42
C ALA A 397 -13.91 26.98 23.98
N HIS A 398 -12.82 26.64 23.26
CA HIS A 398 -12.83 26.38 21.81
C HIS A 398 -12.06 25.13 21.39
N ASP A 399 -11.71 24.25 22.34
CA ASP A 399 -11.16 22.92 22.11
C ASP A 399 -11.74 21.94 23.12
N SER A 400 -12.34 20.86 22.68
CA SER A 400 -13.03 19.90 23.53
C SER A 400 -12.13 19.16 24.52
N ARG A 401 -10.87 18.91 24.16
CA ARG A 401 -9.89 18.27 25.04
C ARG A 401 -9.43 19.24 26.14
N ASP A 402 -9.13 20.48 25.75
CA ASP A 402 -8.78 21.54 26.67
C ASP A 402 -9.95 21.85 27.62
N TYR A 403 -11.19 21.82 27.11
CA TYR A 403 -12.41 21.99 27.92
C TYR A 403 -12.54 20.90 28.97
N ALA A 404 -12.41 19.65 28.59
CA ALA A 404 -12.48 18.53 29.52
C ALA A 404 -11.38 18.62 30.60
N PHE A 405 -10.18 19.02 30.20
CA PHE A 405 -9.05 19.23 31.11
C PHE A 405 -9.31 20.37 32.08
N ALA A 406 -9.77 21.53 31.58
CA ALA A 406 -10.08 22.71 32.44
C ALA A 406 -11.20 22.40 33.44
N ARG A 407 -12.25 21.66 33.03
CA ARG A 407 -13.33 21.23 33.91
C ARG A 407 -12.83 20.29 34.99
N HIS A 408 -11.95 19.36 34.65
CA HIS A 408 -11.38 18.40 35.62
C HIS A 408 -10.50 19.07 36.68
N PHE A 409 -9.66 20.03 36.26
CA PHE A 409 -8.72 20.71 37.14
C PHE A 409 -9.25 22.03 37.72
N GLY A 410 -10.49 22.42 37.39
CA GLY A 410 -11.10 23.68 37.89
C GLY A 410 -10.42 24.94 37.32
N LEU A 411 -9.94 24.91 36.10
CA LEU A 411 -9.27 26.03 35.45
C LEU A 411 -10.30 26.97 34.77
N GLU A 412 -9.90 28.23 34.59
CA GLU A 412 -10.72 29.27 33.96
C GLU A 412 -11.04 28.90 32.49
N ILE A 413 -12.29 29.19 32.06
CA ILE A 413 -12.75 29.02 30.66
C ILE A 413 -13.24 30.36 30.17
N ILE A 414 -12.52 30.93 29.16
CA ILE A 414 -12.81 32.28 28.64
C ILE A 414 -13.29 32.10 27.17
N PRO A 415 -14.58 32.41 26.85
CA PRO A 415 -15.04 32.40 25.46
C PRO A 415 -14.46 33.57 24.69
N VAL A 416 -13.90 33.32 23.53
CA VAL A 416 -13.31 34.34 22.65
C VAL A 416 -13.91 34.32 21.24
N VAL A 417 -14.78 33.38 20.95
CA VAL A 417 -15.61 33.35 19.74
C VAL A 417 -17.07 33.27 20.16
N GLU A 418 -17.89 34.14 19.61
CA GLU A 418 -19.35 34.22 19.91
C GLU A 418 -20.04 32.95 19.41
N GLY A 419 -20.84 32.34 20.27
CA GLY A 419 -21.65 31.16 20.00
C GLY A 419 -21.45 30.02 21.00
N GLY A 420 -22.33 29.02 20.94
CA GLY A 420 -22.35 27.91 21.84
C GLY A 420 -22.77 28.20 23.28
N ASN A 421 -22.65 27.22 24.14
CA ASN A 421 -22.87 27.33 25.60
C ASN A 421 -21.71 26.66 26.34
N ILE A 422 -20.72 27.44 26.73
CA ILE A 422 -19.53 26.97 27.46
C ILE A 422 -19.81 26.41 28.86
N GLU A 423 -20.99 26.58 29.40
CA GLU A 423 -21.42 25.93 30.65
C GLU A 423 -21.62 24.41 30.44
N LYS A 424 -21.91 23.99 29.19
CA LYS A 424 -22.24 22.62 28.84
C LYS A 424 -21.08 21.92 28.07
N GLU A 425 -20.52 22.63 27.10
CA GLU A 425 -19.51 22.09 26.20
C GLU A 425 -18.64 23.19 25.58
N SER A 426 -17.51 22.84 25.00
CA SER A 426 -16.70 23.75 24.19
C SER A 426 -17.41 24.14 22.90
N TYR A 427 -17.07 25.31 22.36
CA TYR A 427 -17.52 25.77 21.05
C TYR A 427 -16.37 25.68 20.06
N ASP A 428 -16.22 24.52 19.42
CA ASP A 428 -15.07 24.19 18.56
C ASP A 428 -15.22 24.69 17.11
N ALA A 429 -16.29 25.44 16.81
CA ALA A 429 -16.55 25.98 15.47
C ALA A 429 -15.44 26.96 15.03
N LYS A 430 -15.05 26.86 13.78
CA LYS A 430 -14.02 27.72 13.15
C LYS A 430 -14.63 28.93 12.46
N SER A 431 -15.81 29.37 12.88
CA SER A 431 -16.55 30.49 12.36
C SER A 431 -17.26 31.22 13.49
N GLY A 432 -17.51 32.50 13.33
CA GLY A 432 -18.14 33.36 14.33
C GLY A 432 -17.33 34.65 14.49
N LYS A 433 -17.84 35.54 15.34
CA LYS A 433 -17.17 36.81 15.67
C LYS A 433 -16.36 36.70 16.94
N LEU A 434 -15.22 37.36 16.97
CA LEU A 434 -14.35 37.42 18.14
C LEU A 434 -14.99 38.34 19.22
N ILE A 435 -14.87 37.85 20.46
CA ILE A 435 -15.26 38.58 21.68
C ILE A 435 -14.16 38.45 22.74
N ASN A 436 -14.09 39.30 23.74
CA ASN A 436 -13.08 39.26 24.80
C ASN A 436 -11.62 39.18 24.31
N SER A 437 -11.36 39.72 23.15
CA SER A 437 -10.10 39.57 22.38
C SER A 437 -9.48 40.89 21.96
N ASP A 438 -9.77 42.01 22.68
CA ASP A 438 -9.18 43.34 22.49
C ASP A 438 -9.20 43.76 20.99
N LEU A 439 -8.03 43.83 20.35
CA LEU A 439 -7.87 44.27 18.96
C LEU A 439 -8.58 43.36 17.92
N LEU A 440 -9.08 42.20 18.33
CA LEU A 440 -9.79 41.26 17.45
C LEU A 440 -11.31 41.32 17.63
N ASP A 441 -11.83 42.01 18.64
CA ASP A 441 -13.26 42.07 18.95
C ASP A 441 -14.08 42.52 17.74
N GLY A 442 -15.12 41.74 17.44
CA GLY A 442 -16.06 41.99 16.33
C GLY A 442 -15.58 41.57 14.96
N LEU A 443 -14.34 41.11 14.81
CA LEU A 443 -13.82 40.51 13.56
C LEU A 443 -14.35 39.06 13.39
N ASP A 444 -14.55 38.66 12.14
CA ASP A 444 -14.73 37.25 11.84
C ASP A 444 -13.45 36.45 12.06
N VAL A 445 -13.56 35.17 12.43
CA VAL A 445 -12.41 34.28 12.71
C VAL A 445 -11.34 34.35 11.63
N LYS A 446 -11.72 34.34 10.35
CA LYS A 446 -10.76 34.42 9.24
C LYS A 446 -9.99 35.77 9.20
N GLU A 447 -10.68 36.86 9.44
CA GLU A 447 -10.05 38.18 9.50
C GLU A 447 -9.17 38.32 10.75
N ALA A 448 -9.64 37.81 11.88
CA ALA A 448 -8.92 37.77 13.13
C ALA A 448 -7.59 36.99 13.03
N ILE A 449 -7.57 35.85 12.35
CA ILE A 449 -6.34 35.07 12.08
C ILE A 449 -5.32 35.92 11.33
N GLY A 450 -5.74 36.61 10.25
CA GLY A 450 -4.84 37.50 9.50
C GLY A 450 -4.32 38.66 10.34
N ARG A 451 -5.17 39.28 11.17
CA ARG A 451 -4.83 40.42 12.04
C ARG A 451 -3.85 39.99 13.14
N ILE A 452 -4.12 38.90 13.84
CA ILE A 452 -3.26 38.44 14.95
C ILE A 452 -1.88 37.97 14.47
N LEU A 453 -1.82 37.30 13.30
CA LEU A 453 -0.55 36.89 12.68
C LEU A 453 0.34 38.14 12.42
N GLY A 454 -0.23 39.19 11.85
CA GLY A 454 0.50 40.46 11.65
C GLY A 454 0.98 41.08 12.97
N GLU A 455 0.16 41.00 14.05
CA GLU A 455 0.57 41.51 15.36
C GLU A 455 1.67 40.66 16.04
N ILE A 456 1.58 39.33 15.92
CA ILE A 456 2.62 38.43 16.42
C ILE A 456 3.98 38.74 15.79
N GLU A 457 4.01 38.91 14.47
CA GLU A 457 5.22 39.27 13.72
C GLU A 457 5.72 40.69 14.08
N ARG A 458 4.81 41.65 14.07
CA ARG A 458 5.15 43.05 14.38
C ARG A 458 5.75 43.24 15.79
N ARG A 459 5.23 42.48 16.78
CA ARG A 459 5.71 42.54 18.17
C ARG A 459 6.93 41.63 18.42
N GLY A 460 7.38 40.86 17.44
CA GLY A 460 8.47 39.91 17.62
C GLY A 460 8.14 38.74 18.57
N LEU A 461 6.86 38.42 18.68
CA LEU A 461 6.36 37.35 19.56
C LEU A 461 6.39 35.95 18.90
N GLY A 462 6.69 35.90 17.62
CA GLY A 462 6.69 34.69 16.80
C GLY A 462 6.57 35.05 15.33
N ARG A 463 6.11 34.04 14.54
CA ARG A 463 5.95 34.21 13.09
C ARG A 463 4.87 33.28 12.54
N ARG A 464 4.39 33.56 11.34
CA ARG A 464 3.60 32.64 10.53
C ARG A 464 4.45 31.44 10.19
N LEU A 465 3.88 30.25 10.32
CA LEU A 465 4.58 29.01 10.07
C LEU A 465 3.66 27.97 9.41
N VAL A 466 4.20 27.28 8.44
CA VAL A 466 3.60 26.05 7.90
C VAL A 466 4.26 24.89 8.61
N ASN A 467 3.44 24.00 9.19
CA ASN A 467 3.90 22.81 9.89
C ASN A 467 3.33 21.55 9.22
N TYR A 468 4.04 20.44 9.39
CA TYR A 468 3.65 19.15 8.83
C TYR A 468 3.60 18.11 9.96
N ARG A 469 2.61 17.22 9.92
CA ARG A 469 2.54 16.06 10.81
C ARG A 469 3.60 15.02 10.46
N LEU A 470 3.96 14.92 9.18
CA LEU A 470 5.02 14.05 8.69
C LEU A 470 6.30 14.27 9.50
N ARG A 471 6.97 13.19 9.84
CA ARG A 471 8.25 13.19 10.56
C ARG A 471 9.35 12.59 9.73
N ASP A 472 10.59 12.92 10.06
CA ASP A 472 11.76 12.31 9.45
C ASP A 472 11.77 10.81 9.72
N ALA A 473 12.18 10.06 8.71
CA ALA A 473 12.14 8.60 8.76
C ALA A 473 13.28 8.06 9.64
N ILE A 474 12.94 7.29 10.68
CA ILE A 474 13.91 6.53 11.46
C ILE A 474 14.48 5.44 10.57
N PHE A 475 15.78 5.49 10.32
CA PHE A 475 16.44 4.70 9.28
C PHE A 475 17.43 3.67 9.81
N SER A 476 17.64 3.55 11.12
CA SER A 476 18.46 2.51 11.73
C SER A 476 17.62 1.35 12.26
N ARG A 477 18.14 0.12 12.09
CA ARG A 477 17.61 -1.10 12.70
C ARG A 477 18.74 -1.86 13.38
N GLN A 478 18.45 -2.41 14.56
CA GLN A 478 19.39 -3.21 15.35
C GLN A 478 19.31 -4.67 14.89
N ARG A 479 19.66 -4.89 13.63
CA ARG A 479 19.57 -6.18 12.92
C ARG A 479 20.85 -6.51 12.19
N TYR A 480 21.01 -7.78 11.86
CA TYR A 480 22.05 -8.25 10.95
C TYR A 480 21.57 -8.28 9.50
N TRP A 481 20.36 -8.85 9.25
CA TRP A 481 19.83 -9.07 7.90
C TRP A 481 19.17 -7.82 7.34
N GLY A 482 20.00 -6.90 6.87
CA GLY A 482 19.67 -5.61 6.29
C GLY A 482 20.91 -5.00 5.66
N GLU A 483 20.73 -3.92 4.90
CA GLU A 483 21.85 -3.21 4.27
C GLU A 483 22.74 -2.56 5.33
N PRO A 484 24.05 -2.87 5.36
CA PRO A 484 24.98 -2.16 6.25
C PRO A 484 25.12 -0.69 5.83
N PHE A 485 25.26 0.19 6.82
CA PHE A 485 25.57 1.60 6.56
C PHE A 485 27.02 1.76 6.12
N PRO A 486 27.30 2.43 5.02
CA PRO A 486 28.66 2.72 4.56
C PRO A 486 29.29 3.92 5.33
N ILE A 487 29.31 3.80 6.64
CA ILE A 487 29.76 4.84 7.58
C ILE A 487 30.76 4.25 8.55
N TYR A 488 31.83 5.00 8.82
CA TYR A 488 32.79 4.70 9.87
C TYR A 488 32.92 5.87 10.84
N TYR A 489 33.53 5.63 12.01
CA TYR A 489 33.63 6.63 13.05
C TYR A 489 35.09 6.91 13.43
N LYS A 490 35.40 8.21 13.54
CA LYS A 490 36.65 8.68 14.19
C LYS A 490 36.25 9.51 15.39
N GLU A 491 36.71 9.13 16.59
CA GLU A 491 36.40 9.85 17.83
C GLU A 491 34.88 10.20 17.99
N GLY A 492 34.00 9.29 17.53
CA GLY A 492 32.54 9.46 17.59
C GLY A 492 31.91 10.23 16.45
N THR A 493 32.72 10.88 15.60
CA THR A 493 32.25 11.60 14.40
C THR A 493 32.07 10.64 13.23
N ALA A 494 30.93 10.74 12.54
CA ALA A 494 30.59 9.87 11.41
C ALA A 494 31.21 10.36 10.10
N TYR A 495 31.82 9.47 9.35
CA TYR A 495 32.41 9.71 8.04
C TYR A 495 31.89 8.72 7.01
N PRO A 496 31.65 9.14 5.77
CA PRO A 496 31.23 8.26 4.70
C PRO A 496 32.39 7.43 4.18
N LEU A 497 32.13 6.15 3.85
CA LEU A 497 33.08 5.36 3.09
C LEU A 497 33.25 5.95 1.67
N PRO A 498 34.44 5.84 1.06
CA PRO A 498 34.62 6.12 -0.37
C PRO A 498 33.71 5.21 -1.21
N GLU A 499 33.14 5.74 -2.29
CA GLU A 499 32.22 4.99 -3.18
C GLU A 499 32.88 3.76 -3.80
N GLU A 500 34.19 3.79 -4.03
CA GLU A 500 34.97 2.68 -4.56
C GLU A 500 34.99 1.46 -3.62
N ARG A 501 34.58 1.65 -2.36
CA ARG A 501 34.48 0.57 -1.36
C ARG A 501 33.07 -0.04 -1.29
N LEU A 502 32.15 0.42 -2.11
CA LEU A 502 30.83 -0.18 -2.20
C LEU A 502 30.82 -1.37 -3.16
N PRO A 503 30.08 -2.44 -2.88
CA PRO A 503 29.25 -2.62 -1.70
C PRO A 503 30.06 -2.92 -0.43
N LEU A 504 29.64 -2.38 0.70
CA LEU A 504 30.05 -2.84 2.02
C LEU A 504 29.21 -4.07 2.36
N GLU A 505 29.82 -5.26 2.26
CA GLU A 505 29.09 -6.52 2.44
C GLU A 505 28.91 -6.88 3.92
N LEU A 506 27.83 -7.63 4.23
CA LEU A 506 27.60 -8.16 5.57
C LEU A 506 28.70 -9.15 5.96
N PRO A 507 29.33 -8.97 7.13
CA PRO A 507 30.36 -9.87 7.60
C PRO A 507 29.76 -11.17 8.16
N PRO A 508 30.53 -12.27 8.21
CA PRO A 508 30.08 -13.45 8.93
C PRO A 508 30.04 -13.19 10.45
N ILE A 509 28.98 -13.68 11.09
CA ILE A 509 28.79 -13.64 12.55
C ILE A 509 28.36 -15.02 13.07
N ASP A 510 28.59 -15.26 14.34
CA ASP A 510 28.31 -16.53 14.98
C ASP A 510 26.91 -16.67 15.55
N ASN A 511 26.25 -15.54 15.82
CA ASN A 511 24.89 -15.49 16.38
C ASN A 511 24.15 -14.24 15.86
N PHE A 512 22.90 -14.40 15.49
CA PHE A 512 22.07 -13.33 14.91
C PHE A 512 21.26 -12.53 15.96
N GLY A 513 21.36 -12.89 17.23
CA GLY A 513 20.76 -12.12 18.34
C GLY A 513 21.68 -10.97 18.80
N PRO A 514 21.15 -10.05 19.63
CA PRO A 514 21.94 -8.97 20.24
C PRO A 514 23.14 -9.50 21.02
N THR A 515 24.17 -8.65 21.25
CA THR A 515 25.28 -8.98 22.14
C THR A 515 24.81 -9.09 23.60
N GLU A 516 25.64 -9.62 24.48
CA GLU A 516 25.37 -9.66 25.93
C GLU A 516 25.17 -8.26 26.54
N GLN A 517 25.78 -7.26 25.94
CA GLN A 517 25.64 -5.84 26.31
C GLN A 517 24.41 -5.17 25.69
N GLY A 518 23.61 -5.90 24.87
CA GLY A 518 22.43 -5.38 24.18
C GLY A 518 22.73 -4.57 22.91
N GLU A 519 23.98 -4.68 22.39
CA GLU A 519 24.33 -4.04 21.11
C GLU A 519 23.71 -4.83 19.94
N PRO A 520 23.55 -4.19 18.75
CA PRO A 520 23.08 -4.87 17.55
C PRO A 520 23.89 -6.11 17.19
N PRO A 521 23.28 -7.13 16.53
CA PRO A 521 23.99 -8.37 16.15
C PRO A 521 25.25 -8.15 15.34
N LEU A 522 25.30 -7.10 14.51
CA LEU A 522 26.45 -6.77 13.69
C LEU A 522 27.69 -6.40 14.52
N ALA A 523 27.52 -5.94 15.76
CA ALA A 523 28.63 -5.71 16.71
C ALA A 523 29.37 -6.99 17.11
N ARG A 524 28.80 -8.18 16.84
CA ARG A 524 29.47 -9.48 17.03
C ARG A 524 30.54 -9.77 16.00
N ALA A 525 30.56 -9.02 14.88
CA ALA A 525 31.52 -9.23 13.83
C ALA A 525 32.95 -8.89 14.31
N LYS A 526 33.86 -9.82 14.16
CA LYS A 526 35.28 -9.58 14.36
C LYS A 526 35.81 -8.76 13.20
N GLU A 527 36.60 -7.75 13.49
CA GLU A 527 37.24 -6.90 12.47
C GLU A 527 36.21 -6.06 11.63
N TRP A 528 35.06 -5.70 12.24
CA TRP A 528 34.10 -4.78 11.59
C TRP A 528 34.62 -3.34 11.67
N THR A 529 35.69 -3.10 10.89
CA THR A 529 36.43 -1.83 10.83
C THR A 529 36.87 -1.53 9.40
N THR A 530 37.22 -0.28 9.15
CA THR A 530 37.95 0.06 7.91
C THR A 530 39.34 -0.56 7.93
N PRO A 531 40.05 -0.65 6.79
CA PRO A 531 41.47 -1.11 6.76
C PRO A 531 42.40 -0.31 7.67
N GLU A 532 42.04 0.94 7.94
CA GLU A 532 42.75 1.84 8.83
C GLU A 532 42.41 1.61 10.32
N GLY A 533 41.49 0.70 10.62
CA GLY A 533 41.09 0.32 11.98
C GLY A 533 39.94 1.16 12.58
N TYR A 534 39.26 2.02 11.81
CA TYR A 534 38.12 2.78 12.30
C TYR A 534 36.85 1.90 12.36
N PRO A 535 36.07 1.94 13.45
CA PRO A 535 34.88 1.13 13.59
C PRO A 535 33.81 1.56 12.59
N LEU A 536 33.12 0.59 11.98
CA LEU A 536 31.96 0.76 11.10
C LEU A 536 30.68 0.81 11.91
N GLU A 537 29.62 1.39 11.32
CA GLU A 537 28.28 1.40 11.90
C GLU A 537 27.77 -0.04 12.11
N VAL A 538 27.16 -0.29 13.26
CA VAL A 538 26.69 -1.64 13.66
C VAL A 538 25.18 -1.83 13.49
N SER A 539 24.42 -0.77 13.20
CA SER A 539 23.04 -0.89 12.77
C SER A 539 22.93 -1.14 11.26
N THR A 540 21.78 -1.60 10.80
CA THR A 540 21.46 -1.77 9.39
C THR A 540 20.29 -0.90 8.96
N MET A 541 20.11 -0.70 7.66
CA MET A 541 19.00 0.04 7.11
C MET A 541 17.69 -0.76 7.25
N PRO A 542 16.51 -0.11 7.27
CA PRO A 542 15.22 -0.79 7.30
C PRO A 542 14.92 -1.47 5.97
N GLY A 543 14.02 -2.48 5.96
CA GLY A 543 13.63 -3.19 4.75
C GLY A 543 13.13 -2.29 3.61
N PHE A 544 12.48 -1.18 3.94
CA PHE A 544 12.00 -0.23 2.92
C PHE A 544 13.12 0.53 2.18
N ALA A 545 14.35 0.49 2.65
CA ALA A 545 15.48 1.13 1.97
C ALA A 545 15.70 0.54 0.58
N GLY A 546 15.78 -0.78 0.49
CA GLY A 546 15.97 -1.50 -0.76
C GLY A 546 14.80 -1.36 -1.73
N SER A 547 13.57 -1.33 -1.22
CA SER A 547 12.37 -1.21 -2.05
C SER A 547 12.07 0.22 -2.54
N SER A 548 12.74 1.24 -2.02
CA SER A 548 12.45 2.63 -2.37
C SER A 548 12.82 3.02 -3.81
N ALA A 549 13.80 2.35 -4.42
CA ALA A 549 14.29 2.66 -5.77
C ALA A 549 14.37 1.45 -6.71
N TYR A 550 13.75 0.32 -6.35
CA TYR A 550 13.86 -0.92 -7.13
C TYR A 550 13.31 -0.79 -8.55
N TYR A 551 12.29 0.03 -8.77
CA TYR A 551 11.74 0.31 -10.10
C TYR A 551 12.77 0.94 -11.04
N LEU A 552 13.73 1.71 -10.54
CA LEU A 552 14.84 2.25 -11.33
C LEU A 552 15.83 1.14 -11.68
N ARG A 553 16.14 0.28 -10.73
CA ARG A 553 17.08 -0.81 -10.92
C ARG A 553 16.61 -1.81 -11.97
N TYR A 554 15.30 -2.08 -12.05
CA TYR A 554 14.73 -2.91 -13.11
C TYR A 554 14.94 -2.37 -14.53
N MET A 555 15.09 -1.05 -14.69
CA MET A 555 15.37 -0.47 -15.99
C MET A 555 16.75 -0.86 -16.53
N ASP A 556 17.72 -1.09 -15.61
CA ASP A 556 19.12 -1.34 -15.95
C ASP A 556 19.80 -2.20 -14.84
N PRO A 557 19.33 -3.45 -14.62
CA PRO A 557 19.69 -4.23 -13.42
C PRO A 557 21.15 -4.71 -13.40
N HIS A 558 21.81 -4.78 -14.55
CA HIS A 558 23.18 -5.26 -14.70
C HIS A 558 24.23 -4.13 -14.77
N ASN A 559 23.81 -2.88 -14.66
CA ASN A 559 24.72 -1.75 -14.66
C ASN A 559 25.53 -1.71 -13.34
N ASP A 560 26.84 -1.82 -13.44
CA ASP A 560 27.75 -1.78 -12.29
C ASP A 560 28.35 -0.38 -12.03
N GLN A 561 28.07 0.60 -12.91
CA GLN A 561 28.57 1.97 -12.83
C GLN A 561 27.54 2.96 -12.28
N ALA A 562 26.25 2.65 -12.37
CA ALA A 562 25.17 3.49 -11.92
C ALA A 562 23.96 2.68 -11.46
N LEU A 563 23.13 3.26 -10.56
CA LEU A 563 21.83 2.69 -10.20
C LEU A 563 20.97 2.42 -11.43
N VAL A 564 20.97 3.35 -12.34
CA VAL A 564 20.33 3.28 -13.66
C VAL A 564 21.10 4.15 -14.65
N GLY A 565 21.40 3.62 -15.83
CA GLY A 565 22.04 4.38 -16.89
C GLY A 565 21.10 5.45 -17.45
N ARG A 566 21.66 6.58 -17.87
CA ARG A 566 20.88 7.70 -18.37
C ARG A 566 19.99 7.31 -19.56
N ALA A 567 20.53 6.58 -20.53
CA ALA A 567 19.78 6.14 -21.70
C ALA A 567 18.60 5.23 -21.34
N ALA A 568 18.79 4.29 -20.40
CA ALA A 568 17.73 3.42 -19.92
C ALA A 568 16.63 4.22 -19.20
N ASN A 569 17.01 5.18 -18.35
CA ASN A 569 16.06 6.02 -17.64
C ASN A 569 15.30 6.96 -18.60
N GLU A 570 15.97 7.56 -19.56
CA GLU A 570 15.32 8.42 -20.56
C GLU A 570 14.34 7.66 -21.46
N TYR A 571 14.57 6.36 -21.72
CA TYR A 571 13.66 5.51 -22.47
C TYR A 571 12.47 5.05 -21.63
N TRP A 572 12.72 4.39 -20.48
CA TRP A 572 11.68 3.83 -19.61
C TRP A 572 10.98 4.87 -18.75
N ARG A 573 11.64 5.99 -18.45
CA ARG A 573 11.19 7.17 -17.70
C ARG A 573 10.70 6.83 -16.30
N ASN A 574 9.40 6.75 -16.11
CA ASN A 574 8.76 6.29 -14.88
C ASN A 574 7.84 5.09 -15.15
N VAL A 575 7.30 4.51 -14.09
CA VAL A 575 6.35 3.40 -14.18
C VAL A 575 5.01 3.91 -14.70
N ASP A 576 4.52 3.34 -15.80
CA ASP A 576 3.23 3.73 -16.40
C ASP A 576 2.05 3.18 -15.62
N LEU A 577 2.16 1.92 -15.13
CA LEU A 577 1.17 1.25 -14.32
C LEU A 577 1.84 0.53 -13.15
N TYR A 578 1.43 0.86 -11.93
CA TYR A 578 1.87 0.20 -10.71
C TYR A 578 0.68 -0.47 -10.01
N VAL A 579 0.80 -1.77 -9.75
CA VAL A 579 -0.25 -2.55 -9.07
C VAL A 579 0.26 -3.04 -7.73
N GLY A 580 -0.50 -2.79 -6.66
CA GLY A 580 -0.11 -3.21 -5.32
C GLY A 580 -1.10 -2.81 -4.23
N GLY A 581 -0.85 -3.26 -2.99
CA GLY A 581 -1.74 -3.07 -1.86
C GLY A 581 -1.80 -1.62 -1.35
N ILE A 582 -2.98 -1.18 -0.91
CA ILE A 582 -3.20 0.15 -0.34
C ILE A 582 -2.48 0.35 1.01
N GLU A 583 -2.13 -0.74 1.70
CA GLU A 583 -1.37 -0.72 2.96
C GLU A 583 0.00 -0.05 2.85
N HIS A 584 0.51 0.09 1.63
CA HIS A 584 1.79 0.74 1.34
C HIS A 584 1.69 2.25 1.12
N ALA A 585 0.49 2.84 1.24
CA ALA A 585 0.21 4.25 0.96
C ALA A 585 1.08 5.23 1.77
N THR A 586 1.30 4.97 3.05
CA THR A 586 2.03 5.83 3.99
C THR A 586 3.47 5.40 4.24
N GLY A 587 3.86 4.21 3.78
CA GLY A 587 5.21 3.66 3.88
C GLY A 587 5.94 3.70 2.53
N HIS A 588 5.99 2.54 1.86
CA HIS A 588 6.73 2.35 0.61
C HIS A 588 6.50 3.44 -0.44
N LEU A 589 5.24 3.83 -0.71
CA LEU A 589 4.93 4.84 -1.74
C LEU A 589 5.49 6.22 -1.38
N MET A 590 5.43 6.61 -0.11
CA MET A 590 6.02 7.88 0.36
C MET A 590 7.55 7.87 0.22
N TYR A 591 8.19 6.79 0.63
CA TYR A 591 9.66 6.67 0.54
C TYR A 591 10.14 6.61 -0.91
N SER A 592 9.44 5.90 -1.80
CA SER A 592 9.77 5.88 -3.24
C SER A 592 9.65 7.27 -3.87
N ARG A 593 8.61 8.03 -3.53
CA ARG A 593 8.43 9.40 -4.01
C ARG A 593 9.55 10.33 -3.50
N PHE A 594 9.89 10.24 -2.21
CA PHE A 594 11.00 10.99 -1.62
C PHE A 594 12.33 10.65 -2.32
N TRP A 595 12.65 9.37 -2.47
CA TRP A 595 13.87 8.89 -3.13
C TRP A 595 13.98 9.38 -4.56
N ASN A 596 12.89 9.28 -5.31
CA ASN A 596 12.83 9.73 -6.69
C ASN A 596 13.01 11.24 -6.83
N MET A 597 12.34 12.04 -5.99
CA MET A 597 12.48 13.50 -6.00
C MET A 597 13.91 13.92 -5.67
N PHE A 598 14.54 13.25 -4.71
CA PHE A 598 15.94 13.48 -4.39
C PHE A 598 16.86 13.20 -5.58
N LEU A 599 16.74 12.03 -6.20
CA LEU A 599 17.53 11.67 -7.39
C LEU A 599 17.23 12.57 -8.59
N TYR A 600 16.00 13.06 -8.71
CA TYR A 600 15.62 14.06 -9.71
C TYR A 600 16.34 15.39 -9.49
N ASP A 601 16.44 15.87 -8.27
CA ASP A 601 17.18 17.09 -7.93
C ASP A 601 18.66 16.99 -8.32
N LEU A 602 19.25 15.82 -8.19
CA LEU A 602 20.63 15.54 -8.56
C LEU A 602 20.84 15.28 -10.06
N GLY A 603 19.74 15.17 -10.82
CA GLY A 603 19.79 14.93 -12.27
C GLY A 603 20.03 13.47 -12.68
N TYR A 604 19.91 12.52 -11.74
CA TYR A 604 20.06 11.08 -12.04
C TYR A 604 18.84 10.47 -12.71
N VAL A 605 17.65 11.02 -12.49
CA VAL A 605 16.41 10.57 -13.11
C VAL A 605 15.70 11.72 -13.82
N CYS A 606 14.96 11.40 -14.88
CA CYS A 606 14.35 12.39 -15.77
C CYS A 606 12.90 12.77 -15.38
N GLU A 607 12.28 12.02 -14.47
CA GLU A 607 10.90 12.27 -14.02
C GLU A 607 10.86 12.59 -12.51
N PRO A 608 10.05 13.58 -12.10
CA PRO A 608 9.96 13.97 -10.69
C PRO A 608 9.17 12.97 -9.83
N GLU A 609 8.30 12.16 -10.44
CA GLU A 609 7.48 11.15 -9.75
C GLU A 609 7.75 9.75 -10.29
N PRO A 610 7.82 8.72 -9.43
CA PRO A 610 8.20 7.37 -9.84
C PRO A 610 7.09 6.61 -10.55
N PHE A 611 5.81 6.83 -10.17
CA PHE A 611 4.66 6.03 -10.58
C PHE A 611 3.55 6.92 -11.12
N LYS A 612 3.22 6.76 -12.40
CA LYS A 612 2.21 7.58 -13.08
C LYS A 612 0.79 7.19 -12.64
N LYS A 613 0.41 5.94 -12.90
CA LYS A 613 -0.88 5.37 -12.52
C LYS A 613 -0.69 4.27 -11.48
N LEU A 614 -1.52 4.28 -10.46
CA LEU A 614 -1.50 3.26 -9.41
C LEU A 614 -2.89 2.67 -9.24
N VAL A 615 -2.95 1.33 -9.22
CA VAL A 615 -4.16 0.56 -9.00
C VAL A 615 -3.97 -0.31 -7.77
N ASN A 616 -4.84 -0.14 -6.77
CA ASN A 616 -4.85 -0.97 -5.59
C ASN A 616 -5.85 -2.11 -5.77
N GLN A 617 -5.36 -3.35 -5.74
CA GLN A 617 -6.24 -4.52 -5.69
C GLN A 617 -6.78 -4.70 -4.26
N GLY A 618 -8.00 -5.24 -4.17
CA GLY A 618 -8.56 -5.73 -2.93
C GLY A 618 -7.87 -7.00 -2.45
N MET A 619 -8.25 -7.49 -1.29
CA MET A 619 -7.72 -8.73 -0.74
C MET A 619 -8.64 -9.92 -1.07
N ILE A 620 -8.05 -11.07 -1.38
CA ILE A 620 -8.77 -12.33 -1.31
C ILE A 620 -8.78 -12.78 0.15
N GLN A 621 -9.99 -12.92 0.70
CA GLN A 621 -10.23 -13.32 2.07
C GLN A 621 -10.38 -14.83 2.15
N GLY A 622 -9.95 -15.40 3.29
CA GLY A 622 -10.15 -16.80 3.60
C GLY A 622 -11.50 -17.05 4.26
N ARG A 623 -12.04 -18.23 4.07
CA ARG A 623 -13.14 -18.74 4.86
C ARG A 623 -12.55 -19.59 5.97
N SER A 624 -12.50 -19.03 7.20
CA SER A 624 -12.06 -19.77 8.37
C SER A 624 -13.16 -20.71 8.87
N ASN A 625 -12.78 -21.88 9.38
CA ASN A 625 -13.67 -22.76 10.10
C ASN A 625 -13.30 -22.81 11.59
N PHE A 626 -14.30 -23.08 12.41
CA PHE A 626 -14.15 -23.11 13.85
C PHE A 626 -14.68 -24.41 14.45
N VAL A 627 -13.96 -24.90 15.48
CA VAL A 627 -14.43 -25.94 16.39
C VAL A 627 -14.65 -25.32 17.78
N TYR A 628 -15.56 -25.89 18.55
CA TYR A 628 -16.00 -25.37 19.83
C TYR A 628 -15.60 -26.31 20.95
N ARG A 629 -14.54 -25.98 21.66
CA ARG A 629 -14.04 -26.76 22.80
C ARG A 629 -14.86 -26.45 24.06
N VAL A 630 -15.38 -27.46 24.70
CA VAL A 630 -16.03 -27.30 26.02
C VAL A 630 -14.95 -26.91 27.05
N VAL A 631 -15.14 -25.79 27.74
CA VAL A 631 -14.14 -25.19 28.62
C VAL A 631 -13.68 -26.18 29.67
N GLY A 632 -12.37 -26.33 29.84
CA GLY A 632 -11.74 -27.22 30.80
C GLY A 632 -11.73 -28.72 30.44
N THR A 633 -12.11 -29.07 29.21
CA THR A 633 -12.13 -30.44 28.71
C THR A 633 -11.43 -30.60 27.38
N ASN A 634 -11.30 -31.84 26.87
CA ASN A 634 -10.89 -32.11 25.50
C ASN A 634 -12.08 -32.59 24.65
N LYS A 635 -13.30 -32.11 24.97
CA LYS A 635 -14.52 -32.36 24.21
C LYS A 635 -14.84 -31.17 23.30
N PHE A 636 -15.22 -31.49 22.06
CA PHE A 636 -15.59 -30.55 21.04
C PHE A 636 -17.04 -30.73 20.64
N VAL A 637 -17.84 -29.70 20.69
CA VAL A 637 -19.27 -29.71 20.40
C VAL A 637 -19.56 -29.12 19.03
N SER A 638 -20.42 -29.78 18.26
CA SER A 638 -20.86 -29.31 16.93
C SER A 638 -21.61 -27.98 17.03
N LEU A 639 -21.53 -27.15 15.99
CA LEU A 639 -22.06 -25.80 15.89
C LEU A 639 -23.50 -25.66 16.41
N GLY A 640 -24.43 -26.53 15.98
CA GLY A 640 -25.84 -26.46 16.36
C GLY A 640 -26.13 -26.78 17.83
N LEU A 641 -25.17 -27.36 18.55
CA LEU A 641 -25.29 -27.75 19.97
C LEU A 641 -24.44 -26.87 20.89
N LYS A 642 -23.65 -25.92 20.35
CA LYS A 642 -22.66 -25.16 21.13
C LYS A 642 -23.26 -24.34 22.27
N ASP A 643 -24.48 -23.82 22.08
CA ASP A 643 -25.14 -22.95 23.08
C ASP A 643 -25.61 -23.70 24.32
N GLN A 644 -25.56 -25.04 24.30
CA GLN A 644 -25.83 -25.90 25.45
C GLN A 644 -24.62 -26.06 26.38
N TYR A 645 -23.45 -25.55 25.96
CA TYR A 645 -22.18 -25.69 26.70
C TYR A 645 -21.46 -24.35 26.78
N LYS A 646 -20.62 -24.21 27.79
CA LYS A 646 -19.67 -23.09 27.85
C LYS A 646 -18.48 -23.49 26.96
N THR A 647 -18.32 -22.82 25.82
CA THR A 647 -17.34 -23.20 24.81
C THR A 647 -16.28 -22.12 24.59
N GLN A 648 -15.12 -22.55 24.11
CA GLN A 648 -14.07 -21.74 23.53
C GLN A 648 -14.00 -22.05 22.02
N GLU A 649 -14.09 -21.02 21.19
CA GLU A 649 -13.93 -21.12 19.75
C GLU A 649 -12.44 -21.26 19.38
N ILE A 650 -12.11 -22.19 18.49
CA ILE A 650 -10.74 -22.46 18.04
C ILE A 650 -10.77 -22.57 16.51
N HIS A 651 -9.90 -21.84 15.84
CA HIS A 651 -9.67 -22.00 14.40
C HIS A 651 -9.17 -23.40 14.07
N VAL A 652 -9.70 -23.99 13.02
CA VAL A 652 -9.30 -25.30 12.53
C VAL A 652 -8.79 -25.21 11.08
N ASP A 653 -7.83 -26.06 10.73
CA ASP A 653 -7.28 -26.08 9.38
C ASP A 653 -8.38 -26.40 8.35
N VAL A 654 -8.60 -25.50 7.41
CA VAL A 654 -9.63 -25.65 6.37
C VAL A 654 -9.42 -26.88 5.48
N ASN A 655 -8.20 -27.42 5.42
CA ASN A 655 -7.90 -28.63 4.64
C ASN A 655 -8.46 -29.91 5.25
N ILE A 656 -8.85 -29.90 6.52
CA ILE A 656 -9.50 -31.04 7.20
C ILE A 656 -11.00 -30.81 7.41
N VAL A 657 -11.58 -29.84 6.71
CA VAL A 657 -13.01 -29.51 6.73
C VAL A 657 -13.56 -29.57 5.30
N ARG A 658 -14.68 -30.24 5.07
CA ARG A 658 -15.38 -30.31 3.78
C ARG A 658 -16.84 -29.91 3.96
N ASN A 659 -17.28 -28.85 3.25
CA ASN A 659 -18.65 -28.33 3.37
C ASN A 659 -19.07 -28.15 4.85
N ASP A 660 -18.19 -27.55 5.62
CA ASP A 660 -18.32 -27.32 7.07
C ASP A 660 -18.38 -28.59 7.94
N ILE A 661 -18.15 -29.78 7.39
CA ILE A 661 -18.03 -31.00 8.13
C ILE A 661 -16.57 -31.34 8.43
N LEU A 662 -16.26 -31.52 9.71
CA LEU A 662 -14.91 -31.85 10.19
C LEU A 662 -14.57 -33.31 9.95
N ASP A 663 -13.36 -33.54 9.44
CA ASP A 663 -12.74 -34.88 9.46
C ASP A 663 -12.16 -35.12 10.87
N LEU A 664 -12.82 -36.01 11.64
CA LEU A 664 -12.51 -36.23 13.04
C LEU A 664 -11.14 -36.89 13.25
N ASP A 665 -10.76 -37.81 12.36
CA ASP A 665 -9.46 -38.48 12.46
C ASP A 665 -8.31 -37.57 12.03
N ALA A 666 -8.50 -36.81 10.99
CA ALA A 666 -7.56 -35.77 10.60
C ALA A 666 -7.39 -34.71 11.69
N PHE A 667 -8.47 -34.32 12.38
CA PHE A 667 -8.38 -33.37 13.50
C PHE A 667 -7.57 -33.91 14.68
N ARG A 668 -7.76 -35.19 15.05
CA ARG A 668 -6.96 -35.86 16.10
C ARG A 668 -5.47 -35.93 15.73
N ALA A 669 -5.18 -36.12 14.44
CA ALA A 669 -3.82 -36.17 13.91
C ALA A 669 -3.16 -34.80 13.72
N TRP A 670 -3.95 -33.73 13.62
CA TRP A 670 -3.48 -32.39 13.28
C TRP A 670 -2.56 -31.78 14.35
N ARG A 671 -2.90 -31.97 15.63
CA ARG A 671 -2.07 -31.47 16.74
C ARG A 671 -2.01 -32.49 17.89
N PRO A 672 -0.86 -32.59 18.57
CA PRO A 672 -0.69 -33.54 19.68
C PRO A 672 -1.72 -33.39 20.80
N GLU A 673 -2.13 -32.13 21.09
CA GLU A 673 -3.13 -31.84 22.15
C GLU A 673 -4.54 -32.31 21.81
N PHE A 674 -4.82 -32.64 20.55
CA PHE A 674 -6.13 -33.09 20.08
C PHE A 674 -6.20 -34.63 19.86
N LYS A 675 -5.10 -35.35 20.13
CA LYS A 675 -5.01 -36.80 19.91
C LYS A 675 -6.17 -37.59 20.52
N ASP A 676 -6.56 -37.18 21.71
CA ASP A 676 -7.63 -37.83 22.49
C ASP A 676 -8.92 -36.96 22.50
N ALA A 677 -9.17 -36.18 21.46
CA ALA A 677 -10.38 -35.37 21.33
C ALA A 677 -11.65 -36.22 21.25
N GLU A 678 -12.64 -35.89 22.08
CA GLU A 678 -13.99 -36.42 22.02
C GLU A 678 -14.92 -35.42 21.36
N PHE A 679 -15.93 -35.93 20.61
CA PHE A 679 -16.83 -35.07 19.83
C PHE A 679 -18.28 -35.29 20.23
N ILE A 680 -19.01 -34.19 20.42
CA ILE A 680 -20.45 -34.14 20.57
C ILE A 680 -21.04 -33.79 19.20
N LEU A 681 -21.58 -34.81 18.56
CA LEU A 681 -21.98 -34.74 17.16
C LEU A 681 -23.44 -34.31 17.01
N GLU A 682 -23.74 -33.74 15.85
CA GLU A 682 -25.06 -33.39 15.38
C GLU A 682 -25.42 -34.29 14.20
N GLU A 683 -26.44 -35.08 14.34
CA GLU A 683 -26.85 -36.11 13.39
C GLU A 683 -25.70 -37.04 12.87
N GLY A 684 -24.77 -37.38 13.77
CA GLY A 684 -23.61 -38.22 13.45
C GLY A 684 -22.46 -37.50 12.76
N ARG A 685 -22.51 -36.19 12.63
CA ARG A 685 -21.48 -35.34 12.00
C ARG A 685 -21.05 -34.22 12.95
N TYR A 686 -19.83 -33.71 12.77
CA TYR A 686 -19.37 -32.51 13.42
C TYR A 686 -19.44 -31.36 12.43
N VAL A 687 -20.33 -30.41 12.69
CA VAL A 687 -20.49 -29.19 11.90
C VAL A 687 -19.65 -28.06 12.50
N CYS A 688 -18.73 -27.51 11.71
CA CYS A 688 -17.90 -26.37 12.10
C CYS A 688 -18.66 -25.05 11.94
N GLY A 689 -18.32 -24.08 12.78
CA GLY A 689 -18.63 -22.69 12.49
C GLY A 689 -17.74 -22.14 11.35
N TRP A 690 -18.08 -20.96 10.85
CA TRP A 690 -17.28 -20.29 9.82
C TRP A 690 -17.40 -18.77 9.88
N ALA A 691 -16.36 -18.10 9.40
CA ALA A 691 -16.35 -16.65 9.17
C ALA A 691 -15.44 -16.32 7.99
N ILE A 692 -15.71 -15.17 7.36
CA ILE A 692 -14.82 -14.60 6.34
C ILE A 692 -13.81 -13.69 7.04
N GLU A 693 -12.53 -14.03 6.90
CA GLU A 693 -11.42 -13.36 7.56
C GLU A 693 -10.26 -13.14 6.59
N LYS A 694 -9.26 -12.37 7.03
CA LYS A 694 -7.99 -12.26 6.29
C LYS A 694 -7.39 -13.66 6.09
N MET A 695 -6.99 -13.99 4.87
CA MET A 695 -6.28 -15.24 4.60
C MET A 695 -4.88 -15.20 5.21
N SER A 696 -4.63 -16.04 6.18
CA SER A 696 -3.34 -16.13 6.86
C SER A 696 -3.11 -17.49 7.51
N LYS A 697 -1.85 -17.83 7.74
CA LYS A 697 -1.47 -19.10 8.42
C LYS A 697 -2.02 -19.19 9.85
N SER A 698 -2.03 -18.08 10.57
CA SER A 698 -2.53 -18.02 11.94
C SER A 698 -4.02 -18.30 12.07
N MET A 699 -4.77 -18.07 10.98
CA MET A 699 -6.20 -18.35 10.88
C MET A 699 -6.49 -19.74 10.27
N PHE A 700 -5.47 -20.50 9.89
CA PHE A 700 -5.58 -21.83 9.26
C PHE A 700 -6.53 -21.90 8.05
N ASN A 701 -6.67 -20.79 7.31
CA ASN A 701 -7.61 -20.60 6.20
C ASN A 701 -6.90 -20.41 4.85
N VAL A 702 -5.61 -20.74 4.77
CA VAL A 702 -4.80 -20.58 3.55
C VAL A 702 -5.15 -21.64 2.52
N VAL A 703 -5.40 -21.18 1.27
CA VAL A 703 -5.52 -22.06 0.10
C VAL A 703 -4.24 -21.93 -0.74
N ASN A 704 -3.61 -23.08 -1.02
CA ASN A 704 -2.37 -23.15 -1.79
C ASN A 704 -2.68 -23.07 -3.30
N PRO A 705 -2.06 -22.13 -4.05
CA PRO A 705 -2.25 -22.04 -5.49
C PRO A 705 -1.79 -23.28 -6.25
N ASP A 706 -0.78 -24.02 -5.77
CA ASP A 706 -0.34 -25.27 -6.39
C ASP A 706 -1.49 -26.29 -6.48
N TYR A 707 -2.28 -26.44 -5.41
CA TYR A 707 -3.43 -27.34 -5.42
C TYR A 707 -4.43 -26.98 -6.51
N ILE A 708 -4.68 -25.67 -6.70
CA ILE A 708 -5.60 -25.19 -7.74
C ILE A 708 -5.02 -25.41 -9.14
N VAL A 709 -3.76 -25.11 -9.35
CA VAL A 709 -3.08 -25.33 -10.65
C VAL A 709 -3.03 -26.80 -10.99
N ASP A 710 -2.70 -27.68 -10.05
CA ASP A 710 -2.60 -29.12 -10.28
C ASP A 710 -3.94 -29.79 -10.60
N ASN A 711 -5.06 -29.24 -10.09
CA ASN A 711 -6.39 -29.84 -10.29
C ASN A 711 -7.21 -29.16 -11.38
N TYR A 712 -6.99 -27.87 -11.64
CA TYR A 712 -7.81 -27.08 -12.59
C TYR A 712 -7.00 -26.38 -13.68
N GLY A 713 -5.70 -26.21 -13.50
CA GLY A 713 -4.81 -25.50 -14.41
C GLY A 713 -4.58 -24.04 -14.05
N ALA A 714 -3.46 -23.50 -14.51
CA ALA A 714 -3.07 -22.10 -14.30
C ALA A 714 -4.02 -21.13 -15.01
N ASP A 715 -4.42 -21.41 -16.23
CA ASP A 715 -5.36 -20.55 -16.97
C ASP A 715 -6.73 -20.46 -16.25
N THR A 716 -7.18 -21.55 -15.65
CA THR A 716 -8.40 -21.56 -14.83
C THR A 716 -8.23 -20.69 -13.59
N LEU A 717 -7.11 -20.82 -12.86
CA LEU A 717 -6.82 -19.97 -11.69
C LEU A 717 -6.81 -18.48 -12.07
N ARG A 718 -6.10 -18.13 -13.13
CA ARG A 718 -5.98 -16.74 -13.61
C ARG A 718 -7.36 -16.12 -13.90
N MET A 719 -8.18 -16.82 -14.68
CA MET A 719 -9.51 -16.33 -15.04
C MET A 719 -10.45 -16.31 -13.83
N TYR A 720 -10.35 -17.29 -12.94
CA TYR A 720 -11.22 -17.38 -11.77
C TYR A 720 -10.95 -16.25 -10.77
N GLU A 721 -9.70 -15.93 -10.49
CA GLU A 721 -9.36 -14.79 -9.63
C GLU A 721 -9.92 -13.47 -10.17
N MET A 722 -9.88 -13.28 -11.48
CA MET A 722 -10.49 -12.11 -12.12
C MET A 722 -12.02 -12.14 -12.07
N PHE A 723 -12.63 -13.31 -12.11
CA PHE A 723 -14.08 -13.50 -12.11
C PHE A 723 -14.74 -13.29 -10.75
N LEU A 724 -14.00 -13.46 -9.65
CA LEU A 724 -14.52 -13.37 -8.27
C LEU A 724 -15.22 -12.03 -7.95
N GLY A 725 -14.86 -10.95 -8.62
CA GLY A 725 -15.45 -9.63 -8.42
C GLY A 725 -14.56 -8.49 -8.91
N PRO A 726 -14.99 -7.24 -8.70
CA PRO A 726 -14.18 -6.06 -9.06
C PRO A 726 -12.80 -6.11 -8.41
N LEU A 727 -11.76 -5.72 -9.17
CA LEU A 727 -10.37 -5.84 -8.74
C LEU A 727 -10.09 -5.13 -7.40
N GLU A 728 -10.62 -3.94 -7.20
CA GLU A 728 -10.35 -3.09 -6.03
C GLU A 728 -11.09 -3.54 -4.76
N GLN A 729 -12.07 -4.44 -4.90
CA GLN A 729 -12.86 -4.92 -3.76
C GLN A 729 -12.27 -6.19 -3.16
N SER A 730 -12.29 -6.26 -1.82
CA SER A 730 -12.00 -7.51 -1.12
C SER A 730 -13.14 -8.51 -1.32
N LYS A 731 -12.78 -9.79 -1.48
CA LYS A 731 -13.73 -10.87 -1.83
C LYS A 731 -13.29 -12.19 -1.21
N PRO A 732 -14.26 -13.02 -0.77
CA PRO A 732 -13.94 -14.33 -0.23
C PRO A 732 -13.54 -15.31 -1.34
N TRP A 733 -12.57 -16.19 -1.04
CA TRP A 733 -12.24 -17.33 -1.87
C TRP A 733 -13.28 -18.42 -1.70
N ASP A 734 -13.79 -18.95 -2.82
CA ASP A 734 -14.66 -20.12 -2.86
C ASP A 734 -14.17 -21.10 -3.93
N THR A 735 -13.55 -22.19 -3.49
CA THR A 735 -13.03 -23.22 -4.41
C THR A 735 -14.13 -23.87 -5.27
N ASN A 736 -15.38 -23.93 -4.78
CA ASN A 736 -16.49 -24.53 -5.52
C ASN A 736 -16.89 -23.75 -6.78
N GLY A 737 -16.65 -22.44 -6.81
CA GLY A 737 -16.97 -21.58 -7.95
C GLY A 737 -16.06 -21.77 -9.17
N ILE A 738 -14.91 -22.41 -9.00
CA ILE A 738 -13.87 -22.52 -10.04
C ILE A 738 -14.29 -23.41 -11.22
N ASP A 739 -15.19 -24.37 -10.98
CA ASP A 739 -15.68 -25.31 -11.99
C ASP A 739 -16.31 -24.61 -13.20
N GLY A 740 -16.98 -23.49 -13.00
CA GLY A 740 -17.59 -22.71 -14.07
C GLY A 740 -16.57 -22.21 -15.10
N VAL A 741 -15.44 -21.69 -14.61
CA VAL A 741 -14.33 -21.22 -15.44
C VAL A 741 -13.61 -22.39 -16.12
N HIS A 742 -13.37 -23.47 -15.40
CA HIS A 742 -12.76 -24.67 -15.97
C HIS A 742 -13.61 -25.26 -17.11
N LYS A 743 -14.93 -25.34 -16.93
CA LYS A 743 -15.87 -25.76 -17.99
C LYS A 743 -15.86 -24.81 -19.18
N PHE A 744 -15.73 -23.49 -18.95
CA PHE A 744 -15.61 -22.51 -20.03
C PHE A 744 -14.40 -22.81 -20.91
N LEU A 745 -13.21 -23.03 -20.34
CA LEU A 745 -11.99 -23.34 -21.11
C LEU A 745 -12.10 -24.65 -21.88
N ARG A 746 -12.72 -25.69 -21.29
CA ARG A 746 -13.00 -26.94 -22.01
C ARG A 746 -13.95 -26.73 -23.19
N ARG A 747 -14.97 -25.90 -23.05
CA ARG A 747 -15.89 -25.53 -24.14
C ARG A 747 -15.21 -24.70 -25.22
N PHE A 748 -14.30 -23.82 -24.83
CA PHE A 748 -13.51 -23.04 -25.79
C PHE A 748 -12.59 -23.95 -26.63
N TRP A 749 -11.93 -24.91 -26.00
CA TRP A 749 -11.15 -25.96 -26.66
C TRP A 749 -12.01 -26.78 -27.65
N ALA A 750 -13.24 -27.09 -27.27
CA ALA A 750 -14.19 -27.86 -28.09
C ALA A 750 -14.68 -27.10 -29.35
N LEU A 751 -14.39 -25.80 -29.51
CA LEU A 751 -14.60 -25.09 -30.77
C LEU A 751 -13.60 -25.51 -31.86
N PHE A 752 -12.43 -25.99 -31.44
CA PHE A 752 -11.35 -26.42 -32.33
C PHE A 752 -11.30 -27.94 -32.52
N TYR A 753 -11.62 -28.71 -31.50
CA TYR A 753 -11.48 -30.17 -31.51
C TYR A 753 -12.78 -30.88 -31.10
N ASN A 754 -13.16 -31.92 -31.86
CA ASN A 754 -14.27 -32.74 -31.49
C ASN A 754 -13.91 -33.74 -30.36
N ARG A 755 -14.88 -34.58 -29.94
CA ARG A 755 -14.68 -35.57 -28.86
C ARG A 755 -13.64 -36.63 -29.21
N GLU A 756 -13.48 -36.94 -30.50
CA GLU A 756 -12.47 -37.87 -31.04
C GLU A 756 -11.08 -37.24 -31.15
N GLY A 757 -10.97 -35.94 -30.84
CA GLY A 757 -9.70 -35.19 -30.88
C GLY A 757 -9.28 -34.76 -32.29
N GLN A 758 -10.20 -34.73 -33.22
CA GLN A 758 -9.97 -34.24 -34.58
C GLN A 758 -10.20 -32.76 -34.64
N LEU A 759 -9.35 -32.05 -35.38
CA LEU A 759 -9.50 -30.62 -35.64
C LEU A 759 -10.73 -30.40 -36.53
N ILE A 760 -11.65 -29.55 -36.08
CA ILE A 760 -12.90 -29.22 -36.79
C ILE A 760 -12.92 -27.79 -37.34
N LEU A 761 -11.79 -27.10 -37.33
CA LEU A 761 -11.65 -25.73 -37.83
C LEU A 761 -12.03 -25.65 -39.32
N THR A 762 -12.82 -24.65 -39.70
CA THR A 762 -13.25 -24.40 -41.10
C THR A 762 -12.89 -22.98 -41.54
N ASP A 763 -12.71 -22.84 -42.87
CA ASP A 763 -12.49 -21.53 -43.50
C ASP A 763 -13.80 -20.94 -44.10
N GLU A 764 -14.94 -21.46 -43.68
CA GLU A 764 -16.26 -20.91 -44.02
C GLU A 764 -16.38 -19.47 -43.52
N LYS A 765 -17.08 -18.64 -44.33
CA LYS A 765 -17.33 -17.24 -43.93
C LYS A 765 -18.27 -17.16 -42.71
N ALA A 766 -17.95 -16.27 -41.84
CA ALA A 766 -18.79 -15.98 -40.67
C ALA A 766 -20.10 -15.30 -41.09
N THR A 767 -21.16 -15.59 -40.39
CA THR A 767 -22.45 -14.92 -40.53
C THR A 767 -22.43 -13.55 -39.86
N ASP A 768 -23.32 -12.65 -40.28
CA ASP A 768 -23.47 -11.33 -39.64
C ASP A 768 -23.72 -11.43 -38.13
N LYS A 769 -24.46 -12.45 -37.69
CA LYS A 769 -24.71 -12.71 -36.28
C LYS A 769 -23.44 -13.10 -35.52
N GLU A 770 -22.62 -13.95 -36.07
CA GLU A 770 -21.33 -14.38 -35.50
C GLU A 770 -20.35 -13.21 -35.45
N LEU A 771 -20.29 -12.40 -36.55
CA LEU A 771 -19.45 -11.18 -36.58
C LEU A 771 -19.91 -10.16 -35.55
N LYS A 772 -21.22 -9.96 -35.38
CA LYS A 772 -21.78 -9.07 -34.36
C LYS A 772 -21.36 -9.51 -32.96
N THR A 773 -21.50 -10.79 -32.64
CA THR A 773 -21.09 -11.38 -31.35
C THR A 773 -19.59 -11.16 -31.12
N LEU A 774 -18.74 -11.42 -32.13
CA LEU A 774 -17.30 -11.20 -32.01
C LEU A 774 -16.96 -9.73 -31.74
N HIS A 775 -17.49 -8.80 -32.55
CA HIS A 775 -17.15 -7.39 -32.45
C HIS A 775 -17.69 -6.73 -31.18
N LYS A 776 -18.86 -7.16 -30.66
CA LYS A 776 -19.32 -6.80 -29.32
C LYS A 776 -18.33 -7.23 -28.25
N THR A 777 -17.83 -8.45 -28.36
CA THR A 777 -16.86 -8.99 -27.41
C THR A 777 -15.52 -8.26 -27.50
N ILE A 778 -15.01 -7.96 -28.69
CA ILE A 778 -13.78 -7.17 -28.88
C ILE A 778 -13.91 -5.82 -28.16
N LYS A 779 -15.00 -5.09 -28.40
CA LYS A 779 -15.25 -3.78 -27.80
C LYS A 779 -15.32 -3.87 -26.27
N LYS A 780 -16.15 -4.80 -25.76
CA LYS A 780 -16.37 -4.98 -24.33
C LYS A 780 -15.10 -5.36 -23.58
N VAL A 781 -14.35 -6.34 -24.06
CA VAL A 781 -13.13 -6.82 -23.41
C VAL A 781 -12.04 -5.73 -23.42
N ARG A 782 -11.91 -4.97 -24.51
CA ARG A 782 -11.00 -3.84 -24.57
C ARG A 782 -11.31 -2.76 -23.52
N GLU A 783 -12.56 -2.31 -23.50
CA GLU A 783 -13.03 -1.32 -22.53
C GLU A 783 -12.83 -1.80 -21.09
N ASP A 784 -13.14 -3.06 -20.82
CA ASP A 784 -13.01 -3.66 -19.50
C ASP A 784 -11.53 -3.77 -19.05
N ILE A 785 -10.61 -4.15 -19.94
CA ILE A 785 -9.18 -4.20 -19.62
C ILE A 785 -8.67 -2.78 -19.28
N GLU A 786 -9.00 -1.79 -20.10
CA GLU A 786 -8.56 -0.41 -19.90
C GLU A 786 -9.11 0.20 -18.59
N ASN A 787 -10.29 -0.26 -18.13
CA ASN A 787 -10.93 0.16 -16.88
C ASN A 787 -10.70 -0.79 -15.71
N PHE A 788 -9.86 -1.82 -15.86
CA PHE A 788 -9.60 -2.85 -14.84
C PHE A 788 -10.86 -3.61 -14.37
N SER A 789 -11.87 -3.72 -15.24
CA SER A 789 -13.13 -4.44 -15.00
C SER A 789 -13.02 -5.90 -15.50
N PHE A 790 -12.01 -6.63 -15.02
CA PHE A 790 -11.70 -7.97 -15.53
C PHE A 790 -12.79 -9.01 -15.25
N ASN A 791 -13.55 -8.87 -14.18
CA ASN A 791 -14.68 -9.75 -13.87
C ASN A 791 -15.76 -9.72 -14.96
N THR A 792 -16.04 -8.54 -15.53
CA THR A 792 -16.97 -8.39 -16.64
C THR A 792 -16.39 -8.87 -17.98
N SER A 793 -15.08 -8.81 -18.16
CA SER A 793 -14.40 -9.44 -19.31
C SER A 793 -14.60 -10.96 -19.33
N VAL A 794 -14.39 -11.63 -18.20
CA VAL A 794 -14.59 -13.08 -18.10
C VAL A 794 -16.04 -13.45 -18.39
N ALA A 795 -16.99 -12.69 -17.86
CA ALA A 795 -18.41 -12.85 -18.19
C ALA A 795 -18.69 -12.64 -19.68
N ALA A 796 -18.06 -11.65 -20.31
CA ALA A 796 -18.22 -11.37 -21.74
C ALA A 796 -17.74 -12.53 -22.61
N PHE A 797 -16.64 -13.19 -22.26
CA PHE A 797 -16.17 -14.39 -22.94
C PHE A 797 -17.17 -15.55 -22.82
N MET A 798 -17.78 -15.76 -21.64
CA MET A 798 -18.77 -16.79 -21.42
C MET A 798 -20.05 -16.53 -22.26
N ILE A 799 -20.50 -15.29 -22.31
CA ILE A 799 -21.64 -14.85 -23.14
C ILE A 799 -21.33 -15.07 -24.63
N CYS A 800 -20.15 -14.64 -25.07
CA CYS A 800 -19.71 -14.84 -26.46
C CYS A 800 -19.76 -16.32 -26.90
N LEU A 801 -19.23 -17.19 -26.04
CA LEU A 801 -19.22 -18.63 -26.32
C LEU A 801 -20.64 -19.23 -26.40
N ASN A 802 -21.57 -18.76 -25.55
CA ASN A 802 -22.97 -19.16 -25.60
C ASN A 802 -23.67 -18.69 -26.89
N GLU A 803 -23.43 -17.43 -27.30
CA GLU A 803 -24.03 -16.86 -28.52
C GLU A 803 -23.47 -17.51 -29.81
N LEU A 804 -22.17 -17.86 -29.83
CA LEU A 804 -21.53 -18.52 -30.98
C LEU A 804 -22.00 -19.98 -31.15
N GLY A 805 -22.42 -20.64 -30.07
CA GLY A 805 -23.09 -21.96 -30.12
C GLY A 805 -22.26 -23.11 -30.70
N GLY A 806 -20.94 -23.02 -30.78
CA GLY A 806 -20.07 -24.08 -31.32
C GLY A 806 -19.54 -23.78 -32.72
N CYS A 807 -19.46 -22.52 -33.10
CA CYS A 807 -18.93 -22.06 -34.36
C CYS A 807 -17.43 -22.42 -34.54
N PRO A 808 -17.05 -23.25 -35.55
CA PRO A 808 -15.66 -23.66 -35.75
C PRO A 808 -14.93 -22.81 -36.79
N LYS A 809 -15.39 -21.59 -37.08
CA LYS A 809 -14.87 -20.76 -38.19
C LYS A 809 -13.64 -19.99 -37.78
N ARG A 810 -12.57 -20.10 -38.57
CA ARG A 810 -11.29 -19.40 -38.37
C ARG A 810 -11.47 -17.89 -38.26
N GLU A 811 -12.30 -17.28 -39.11
CA GLU A 811 -12.57 -15.84 -39.11
C GLU A 811 -13.06 -15.32 -37.73
N ILE A 812 -13.71 -16.16 -36.95
CA ILE A 812 -14.19 -15.87 -35.60
C ILE A 812 -13.16 -16.29 -34.53
N LEU A 813 -12.62 -17.51 -34.65
CA LEU A 813 -11.80 -18.11 -33.60
C LEU A 813 -10.39 -17.53 -33.49
N GLU A 814 -9.82 -17.06 -34.60
CA GLU A 814 -8.49 -16.43 -34.57
C GLU A 814 -8.45 -15.11 -33.75
N PRO A 815 -9.29 -14.08 -34.06
CA PRO A 815 -9.33 -12.90 -33.20
C PRO A 815 -9.79 -13.19 -31.78
N LEU A 816 -10.69 -14.13 -31.58
CA LEU A 816 -11.17 -14.52 -30.25
C LEU A 816 -10.06 -15.17 -29.40
N THR A 817 -9.17 -15.94 -30.02
CA THR A 817 -7.98 -16.52 -29.38
C THR A 817 -7.02 -15.43 -28.92
N VAL A 818 -6.80 -14.40 -29.74
CA VAL A 818 -5.97 -13.25 -29.35
C VAL A 818 -6.58 -12.47 -28.18
N LEU A 819 -7.91 -12.28 -28.17
CA LEU A 819 -8.60 -11.63 -27.04
C LEU A 819 -8.46 -12.42 -25.74
N LEU A 820 -8.49 -13.75 -25.81
CA LEU A 820 -8.37 -14.63 -24.65
C LEU A 820 -6.94 -14.68 -24.10
N ALA A 821 -5.93 -14.48 -24.92
CA ALA A 821 -4.52 -14.65 -24.58
C ALA A 821 -4.07 -13.91 -23.31
N PRO A 822 -4.46 -12.65 -23.03
CA PRO A 822 -4.10 -11.99 -21.77
C PRO A 822 -4.63 -12.72 -20.52
N PHE A 823 -5.80 -13.32 -20.59
CA PHE A 823 -6.48 -14.00 -19.48
C PHE A 823 -6.02 -15.44 -19.29
N ALA A 824 -5.90 -16.18 -20.40
CA ALA A 824 -5.56 -17.59 -20.43
C ALA A 824 -4.45 -17.85 -21.46
N PRO A 825 -3.21 -17.47 -21.16
CA PRO A 825 -2.12 -17.45 -22.14
C PRO A 825 -1.71 -18.82 -22.66
N HIS A 826 -1.79 -19.87 -21.84
CA HIS A 826 -1.33 -21.21 -22.24
C HIS A 826 -2.25 -21.84 -23.30
N ILE A 827 -3.56 -21.86 -23.05
CA ILE A 827 -4.53 -22.38 -24.05
C ILE A 827 -4.52 -21.51 -25.31
N ALA A 828 -4.42 -20.21 -25.16
CA ALA A 828 -4.40 -19.28 -26.29
C ALA A 828 -3.16 -19.50 -27.17
N GLU A 829 -2.01 -19.73 -26.58
CA GLU A 829 -0.76 -20.03 -27.31
C GLU A 829 -0.88 -21.36 -28.07
N GLU A 830 -1.41 -22.42 -27.45
CA GLU A 830 -1.63 -23.72 -28.13
C GLU A 830 -2.58 -23.58 -29.31
N LEU A 831 -3.70 -22.87 -29.14
CA LEU A 831 -4.70 -22.68 -30.19
C LEU A 831 -4.21 -21.75 -31.29
N TRP A 832 -3.37 -20.77 -30.96
CA TRP A 832 -2.71 -19.89 -31.95
C TRP A 832 -1.83 -20.68 -32.93
N HIS A 833 -1.06 -21.63 -32.39
CA HIS A 833 -0.29 -22.57 -33.21
C HIS A 833 -1.17 -23.57 -33.98
N THR A 834 -2.29 -24.00 -33.40
CA THR A 834 -3.31 -24.80 -34.11
C THR A 834 -3.89 -24.06 -35.31
N LEU A 835 -4.02 -22.73 -35.23
CA LEU A 835 -4.47 -21.89 -36.32
C LEU A 835 -3.41 -21.75 -37.45
N GLY A 836 -2.21 -22.31 -37.27
CA GLY A 836 -1.15 -22.34 -38.26
C GLY A 836 -0.07 -21.28 -38.09
N HIS A 837 -0.11 -20.49 -37.03
CA HIS A 837 0.94 -19.48 -36.73
C HIS A 837 2.18 -20.15 -36.14
N THR A 838 3.34 -19.58 -36.43
CA THR A 838 4.65 -20.05 -35.93
C THR A 838 5.26 -19.12 -34.88
N THR A 839 4.76 -17.89 -34.77
CA THR A 839 5.15 -16.92 -33.75
C THR A 839 4.31 -17.06 -32.50
N SER A 840 4.74 -16.43 -31.41
CA SER A 840 3.93 -16.36 -30.19
C SER A 840 2.65 -15.55 -30.41
N VAL A 841 1.58 -15.91 -29.74
CA VAL A 841 0.34 -15.10 -29.69
C VAL A 841 0.59 -13.70 -29.14
N CYS A 842 1.66 -13.52 -28.34
CA CYS A 842 2.09 -12.22 -27.83
C CYS A 842 2.50 -11.23 -28.92
N ASP A 843 2.91 -11.74 -30.09
CA ASP A 843 3.33 -10.93 -31.24
C ASP A 843 2.17 -10.60 -32.19
N ALA A 844 0.98 -11.09 -31.90
CA ALA A 844 -0.22 -10.77 -32.65
C ALA A 844 -0.64 -9.31 -32.41
N GLN A 845 -1.48 -8.81 -33.29
CA GLN A 845 -2.11 -7.50 -33.12
C GLN A 845 -3.46 -7.65 -32.43
N TYR A 846 -3.72 -6.77 -31.45
CA TYR A 846 -5.02 -6.75 -30.76
C TYR A 846 -6.15 -6.52 -31.79
N PRO A 847 -7.23 -7.31 -31.78
CA PRO A 847 -8.31 -7.20 -32.76
C PRO A 847 -9.00 -5.86 -32.73
N VAL A 848 -9.30 -5.31 -33.89
CA VAL A 848 -9.99 -4.03 -34.05
C VAL A 848 -11.49 -4.28 -34.13
N CYS A 849 -12.26 -3.53 -33.34
CA CYS A 849 -13.72 -3.53 -33.45
C CYS A 849 -14.17 -2.70 -34.65
N GLU A 850 -14.91 -3.32 -35.58
CA GLU A 850 -15.52 -2.62 -36.70
C GLU A 850 -16.98 -2.29 -36.36
N GLU A 851 -17.28 -1.01 -36.19
CA GLU A 851 -18.60 -0.49 -35.79
C GLU A 851 -19.73 -0.93 -36.73
N LYS A 852 -19.43 -1.21 -38.01
CA LYS A 852 -20.45 -1.68 -38.98
C LYS A 852 -21.15 -2.97 -38.53
N TYR A 853 -20.50 -3.83 -37.76
CA TYR A 853 -21.07 -5.08 -37.25
C TYR A 853 -21.87 -4.89 -35.96
N LEU A 854 -21.75 -3.74 -35.30
CA LEU A 854 -22.48 -3.42 -34.07
C LEU A 854 -23.88 -2.80 -34.35
N VAL A 855 -24.13 -2.38 -35.58
CA VAL A 855 -25.41 -1.80 -35.97
C VAL A 855 -26.50 -2.86 -35.81
N GLU A 856 -27.53 -2.55 -35.07
CA GLU A 856 -28.68 -3.42 -34.95
C GLU A 856 -29.49 -3.41 -36.25
N SER A 857 -29.46 -4.54 -36.95
CA SER A 857 -30.25 -4.73 -38.14
C SER A 857 -31.65 -5.27 -37.82
N SER A 858 -31.84 -5.82 -36.64
CA SER A 858 -33.10 -6.42 -36.20
C SER A 858 -33.34 -6.16 -34.70
N PHE A 859 -34.57 -6.30 -34.27
CA PHE A 859 -34.99 -6.22 -32.89
C PHE A 859 -35.88 -7.41 -32.51
N GLU A 860 -35.60 -8.08 -31.43
CA GLU A 860 -36.38 -9.18 -30.88
C GLU A 860 -37.55 -8.64 -30.06
N TYR A 861 -38.70 -8.55 -30.72
CA TYR A 861 -39.92 -8.04 -30.06
C TYR A 861 -40.48 -9.04 -29.06
N PRO A 862 -40.72 -8.67 -27.81
CA PRO A 862 -41.58 -9.41 -26.92
C PRO A 862 -43.04 -9.30 -27.46
N VAL A 863 -43.64 -10.46 -27.74
CA VAL A 863 -45.00 -10.54 -28.29
C VAL A 863 -45.98 -10.94 -27.20
N SER A 864 -46.91 -10.03 -26.90
CA SER A 864 -47.99 -10.25 -25.95
C SER A 864 -49.27 -10.55 -26.65
N VAL A 865 -50.13 -11.38 -26.05
CA VAL A 865 -51.49 -11.62 -26.45
C VAL A 865 -52.40 -11.22 -25.29
N ASN A 866 -53.28 -10.27 -25.55
CA ASN A 866 -54.14 -9.63 -24.54
C ASN A 866 -53.32 -9.15 -23.31
N GLY A 867 -52.18 -8.50 -23.57
CA GLY A 867 -51.30 -7.92 -22.55
C GLY A 867 -50.40 -8.92 -21.77
N LYS A 868 -50.46 -10.23 -22.05
CA LYS A 868 -49.61 -11.26 -21.43
C LYS A 868 -48.53 -11.70 -22.43
N LEU A 869 -47.26 -11.56 -22.05
CA LEU A 869 -46.11 -12.04 -22.86
C LEU A 869 -46.25 -13.54 -23.17
N ARG A 870 -46.14 -13.88 -24.46
CA ARG A 870 -46.32 -15.28 -24.93
C ARG A 870 -45.10 -15.84 -25.63
N PHE A 871 -44.44 -15.05 -26.47
CA PHE A 871 -43.24 -15.48 -27.20
C PHE A 871 -42.43 -14.24 -27.60
N LYS A 872 -41.33 -14.46 -28.27
CA LYS A 872 -40.49 -13.40 -28.83
C LYS A 872 -40.32 -13.67 -30.32
N LYS A 873 -40.25 -12.59 -31.12
CA LYS A 873 -40.07 -12.67 -32.57
C LYS A 873 -39.15 -11.59 -33.05
N GLU A 874 -38.15 -11.96 -33.82
CA GLU A 874 -37.18 -11.02 -34.37
C GLU A 874 -37.68 -10.44 -35.70
N TYR A 875 -37.57 -9.10 -35.83
CA TYR A 875 -37.90 -8.38 -37.07
C TYR A 875 -36.81 -7.38 -37.39
N ALA A 876 -36.49 -7.24 -38.69
CA ALA A 876 -35.56 -6.22 -39.14
C ALA A 876 -36.04 -4.82 -38.76
N LEU A 877 -35.12 -3.96 -38.27
CA LEU A 877 -35.48 -2.58 -37.90
C LEU A 877 -35.95 -1.72 -39.08
N THR A 878 -35.71 -2.17 -40.31
CA THR A 878 -36.14 -1.54 -41.56
C THR A 878 -37.59 -1.86 -41.89
N LEU A 879 -38.20 -2.85 -41.23
CA LEU A 879 -39.61 -3.21 -41.46
C LEU A 879 -40.55 -2.18 -40.85
N SER A 880 -41.56 -1.79 -41.60
CA SER A 880 -42.60 -0.89 -41.09
C SER A 880 -43.47 -1.63 -40.05
N PRO A 881 -44.09 -0.93 -39.11
CA PRO A 881 -45.09 -1.51 -38.20
C PRO A 881 -46.22 -2.26 -38.92
N ALA A 882 -46.59 -1.81 -40.11
CA ALA A 882 -47.62 -2.44 -40.92
C ALA A 882 -47.17 -3.81 -41.48
N ASP A 883 -45.89 -3.90 -41.93
CA ASP A 883 -45.34 -5.15 -42.42
C ASP A 883 -45.20 -6.17 -41.28
N ILE A 884 -44.74 -5.72 -40.10
CA ILE A 884 -44.68 -6.54 -38.89
C ILE A 884 -46.07 -7.04 -38.47
N GLN A 885 -47.10 -6.17 -38.53
CA GLN A 885 -48.49 -6.57 -38.24
C GLN A 885 -48.98 -7.66 -39.21
N ALA A 886 -48.66 -7.50 -40.49
CA ALA A 886 -49.06 -8.45 -41.52
C ALA A 886 -48.36 -9.83 -41.39
N ASP A 887 -47.10 -9.82 -40.98
CA ASP A 887 -46.29 -11.04 -40.82
C ASP A 887 -46.60 -11.77 -39.52
N ILE A 888 -46.68 -11.08 -38.39
CA ILE A 888 -46.77 -11.69 -37.06
C ILE A 888 -47.98 -12.62 -36.93
N VAL A 889 -49.09 -12.30 -37.54
CA VAL A 889 -50.31 -13.12 -37.48
C VAL A 889 -50.18 -14.44 -38.24
N ARG A 890 -49.26 -14.53 -39.20
CA ARG A 890 -49.01 -15.71 -40.03
C ARG A 890 -48.02 -16.68 -39.39
N THR A 891 -47.34 -16.25 -38.31
CA THR A 891 -46.35 -17.07 -37.64
C THR A 891 -46.98 -18.20 -36.85
N ASP A 892 -46.35 -19.37 -36.85
CA ASP A 892 -46.83 -20.54 -36.12
C ASP A 892 -46.97 -20.29 -34.64
N GLU A 893 -46.05 -19.45 -34.06
CA GLU A 893 -46.08 -19.06 -32.67
C GLU A 893 -47.33 -18.23 -32.33
N ALA A 894 -47.70 -17.28 -33.19
CA ALA A 894 -48.91 -16.48 -32.98
C ALA A 894 -50.21 -17.28 -33.21
N GLN A 895 -50.20 -18.18 -34.21
CA GLN A 895 -51.36 -19.04 -34.51
C GLN A 895 -51.77 -19.94 -33.35
N LYS A 896 -50.84 -20.42 -32.54
CA LYS A 896 -51.10 -21.18 -31.32
C LYS A 896 -51.96 -20.43 -30.32
N TRP A 897 -51.84 -19.10 -30.29
CA TRP A 897 -52.57 -18.25 -29.35
C TRP A 897 -53.83 -17.61 -29.94
N LEU A 898 -53.92 -17.53 -31.28
CA LEU A 898 -55.07 -17.01 -31.99
C LEU A 898 -56.22 -18.03 -32.03
N GLU A 899 -55.93 -19.35 -31.94
CA GLU A 899 -56.93 -20.43 -31.96
C GLU A 899 -57.95 -20.29 -33.11
N GLY A 900 -57.48 -19.87 -34.30
CA GLY A 900 -58.33 -19.64 -35.48
C GLY A 900 -59.16 -18.35 -35.46
N LYS A 901 -58.98 -17.48 -34.47
CA LYS A 901 -59.70 -16.19 -34.39
C LYS A 901 -58.88 -15.10 -35.08
N ALA A 902 -59.57 -14.19 -35.75
CA ALA A 902 -58.91 -12.98 -36.27
C ALA A 902 -58.63 -11.99 -35.12
N PRO A 903 -57.43 -11.38 -35.06
CA PRO A 903 -57.15 -10.38 -34.05
C PRO A 903 -57.99 -9.11 -34.28
N LYS A 904 -58.52 -8.56 -33.21
CA LYS A 904 -59.25 -7.27 -33.24
C LYS A 904 -58.30 -6.10 -33.49
N LYS A 905 -57.07 -6.17 -32.95
CA LYS A 905 -56.06 -5.13 -33.10
C LYS A 905 -54.69 -5.70 -32.86
N ILE A 906 -53.71 -5.21 -33.63
CA ILE A 906 -52.29 -5.51 -33.43
C ILE A 906 -51.60 -4.18 -33.21
N ILE A 907 -50.90 -4.04 -32.09
CA ILE A 907 -50.16 -2.85 -31.69
C ILE A 907 -48.69 -3.17 -31.78
N VAL A 908 -48.00 -2.54 -32.69
CA VAL A 908 -46.52 -2.64 -32.81
C VAL A 908 -45.96 -1.29 -32.37
N VAL A 909 -45.18 -1.35 -31.28
CA VAL A 909 -44.36 -0.22 -30.82
C VAL A 909 -42.93 -0.46 -31.28
N PRO A 910 -42.44 0.27 -32.29
CA PRO A 910 -41.13 0.05 -32.87
C PRO A 910 -40.03 0.00 -31.81
N GLY A 911 -39.18 -1.03 -31.84
CA GLY A 911 -38.07 -1.22 -30.89
C GLY A 911 -38.51 -1.48 -29.44
N LYS A 912 -39.76 -1.88 -29.18
CA LYS A 912 -40.26 -2.13 -27.81
C LYS A 912 -41.06 -3.40 -27.66
N ILE A 913 -42.25 -3.48 -28.26
CA ILE A 913 -43.20 -4.58 -28.02
C ILE A 913 -44.23 -4.72 -29.16
N ILE A 914 -44.71 -5.95 -29.35
CA ILE A 914 -45.90 -6.26 -30.13
C ILE A 914 -46.98 -6.78 -29.19
N ASN A 915 -48.22 -6.22 -29.31
CA ASN A 915 -49.34 -6.74 -28.56
C ASN A 915 -50.49 -7.09 -29.51
N ILE A 916 -50.91 -8.33 -29.48
CA ILE A 916 -52.02 -8.89 -30.27
C ILE A 916 -53.28 -8.90 -29.36
N VAL A 917 -54.32 -8.22 -29.76
CA VAL A 917 -55.60 -8.20 -29.03
C VAL A 917 -56.60 -9.05 -29.78
N ILE A 918 -57.13 -10.08 -29.12
CA ILE A 918 -58.10 -11.03 -29.67
C ILE A 918 -59.46 -10.67 -29.23
#